data_8e73e8445897e3dab8f53af2717fed8e
#
_entry.id   8e73e8445897e3dab8f53af2717fed8e
#
_cell.length_a   1.000
_cell.length_b   1.000
_cell.length_c   1.000
_cell.angle_alpha   90.00
_cell.angle_beta   90.00
_cell.angle_gamma   90.00
#
_symmetry.space_group_name_H-M   'P 1'
#
loop_
_entity.id
_entity.type
_entity.pdbx_description
1 polymer ?
#
loop_
_entity_poly.entity_id
_entity_poly.type
_entity_poly.pdbx_seq_one_letter_code
_entity_poly.pdbx_strand_id
1 'polypeptide(L)'
;MNKATILTGFFCLLILGFFAIAAETTDEPLLGDESDGSRATPNHLMPLFPENEDGEKGNQIKLDDKFPLPFSTRITCGECHDYEEIKQGWHFNVIDDSESPGRPGQPWIYFDSKLCTQIPISYRHWPGTYKPEQIGLSEFQFTRIFGRHIPGGGPGEVEATDDDDIGPQMVSGNLEINCLVCHNANYGQNMGGVTGYSVQVSSNRNFRWAATASSDIAEVTGSAAKMDIFYDPFSPDPDMEDAPTVKYKKEAFNENNEVLFQIVREVPNERCYYCHSNLYQKANEKTEKWTQDEDIHLSAGLKCVDCHRNGLNHNIIRGYPEEESVSDNPLTATSTCEGCHLPDEKGEPAAGRLGAPIPRHQGIPSIHFDKLTCTACHSGPWPQEQTGLVKTSRAHRLGTPNVNKEPDTLPHIVSPILAKQQGIIAEYAEGTVVPAGEKLAPHKALWPNFWGVFDGNNVTPIAISTVDKVLGGMFDKLELPYHEGWPELTEEVIADALKALNKSAGGKAVYISAGKLFNLDDSGQLQEQEHPAAQPYLWPIAHNVRPAAQALGVRYCTDCHATDAAFFFGDVKVDTPLVTTKEVVSVEDIVVDQNAVSDSNIVPDQEVIADLDEIEYQGMYKKMYEFQDIDPTYAWLFAFSFVFRPWMKLIVFCCSLILAGVLLLYALKALGIVAKVLGGEK
;
A
#
# COMPACT_ATOMS: atom_id res chain seq x y z
N MET A 1 -11.90 43.52 -59.80
CA MET A 1 -11.85 42.86 -58.47
C MET A 1 -10.44 42.96 -57.93
N ASN A 2 -10.31 43.65 -56.79
CA ASN A 2 -9.00 43.94 -56.17
C ASN A 2 -8.39 42.67 -55.55
N LYS A 3 -7.07 42.51 -55.72
CA LYS A 3 -6.32 41.37 -55.13
C LYS A 3 -6.59 41.17 -53.64
N ALA A 4 -6.97 42.21 -52.92
CA ALA A 4 -7.35 42.18 -51.50
C ALA A 4 -8.67 41.39 -51.28
N THR A 5 -9.65 41.52 -52.17
CA THR A 5 -10.95 40.83 -52.04
C THR A 5 -10.84 39.31 -52.30
N ILE A 6 -9.89 38.90 -53.17
CA ILE A 6 -9.61 37.49 -53.42
C ILE A 6 -8.87 36.86 -52.25
N LEU A 7 -7.94 37.60 -51.63
CA LEU A 7 -7.18 37.11 -50.45
C LEU A 7 -8.07 36.92 -49.20
N THR A 8 -9.01 37.89 -48.99
CA THR A 8 -9.97 37.78 -47.86
C THR A 8 -10.98 36.65 -48.08
N GLY A 9 -11.44 36.44 -49.31
CA GLY A 9 -12.33 35.32 -49.62
C GLY A 9 -11.63 33.95 -49.45
N PHE A 10 -10.35 33.85 -49.81
CA PHE A 10 -9.57 32.64 -49.59
C PHE A 10 -9.25 32.36 -48.11
N PHE A 11 -9.03 33.43 -47.33
CA PHE A 11 -8.80 33.30 -45.88
C PHE A 11 -10.07 32.91 -45.13
N CYS A 12 -11.24 33.45 -45.51
CA CYS A 12 -12.53 33.06 -44.94
C CYS A 12 -12.91 31.60 -45.33
N LEU A 13 -12.57 31.14 -46.54
CA LEU A 13 -12.78 29.76 -46.96
C LEU A 13 -11.83 28.78 -46.25
N LEU A 14 -10.60 29.18 -45.97
CA LEU A 14 -9.65 28.39 -45.16
C LEU A 14 -10.10 28.31 -43.69
N ILE A 15 -10.62 29.37 -43.10
CA ILE A 15 -11.13 29.37 -41.73
C ILE A 15 -12.41 28.51 -41.64
N LEU A 16 -13.32 28.59 -42.64
CA LEU A 16 -14.50 27.74 -42.70
C LEU A 16 -14.14 26.26 -42.99
N GLY A 17 -13.06 26.00 -43.75
CA GLY A 17 -12.52 24.66 -43.95
C GLY A 17 -11.86 24.05 -42.71
N PHE A 18 -11.24 24.86 -41.85
CA PHE A 18 -10.66 24.39 -40.57
C PHE A 18 -11.73 24.13 -39.52
N PHE A 19 -12.88 24.81 -39.55
CA PHE A 19 -14.01 24.48 -38.67
C PHE A 19 -14.84 23.27 -39.12
N ALA A 20 -14.66 22.79 -40.37
CA ALA A 20 -15.38 21.63 -40.90
C ALA A 20 -14.59 20.29 -40.74
N ILE A 21 -13.34 20.33 -40.17
CA ILE A 21 -12.52 19.13 -39.94
C ILE A 21 -12.47 18.78 -38.44
N ALA A 22 -13.05 19.57 -37.56
CA ALA A 22 -13.29 19.24 -36.17
C ALA A 22 -14.78 18.91 -35.96
N ALA A 23 -15.32 18.02 -36.76
CA ALA A 23 -16.41 17.15 -36.28
C ALA A 23 -15.72 16.00 -35.55
N GLU A 24 -15.24 16.29 -34.33
CA GLU A 24 -15.18 15.25 -33.32
C GLU A 24 -16.54 14.60 -33.34
N THR A 25 -16.56 13.30 -33.64
CA THR A 25 -17.63 12.44 -33.20
C THR A 25 -17.57 12.52 -31.67
N THR A 26 -18.23 13.50 -31.08
CA THR A 26 -18.61 13.43 -29.69
C THR A 26 -19.52 12.23 -29.64
N ASP A 27 -18.99 11.08 -29.20
CA ASP A 27 -19.84 10.01 -28.73
C ASP A 27 -20.78 10.66 -27.73
N GLU A 28 -22.07 10.66 -28.03
CA GLU A 28 -23.05 11.20 -27.09
C GLU A 28 -22.89 10.40 -25.80
N PRO A 29 -22.74 11.04 -24.63
CA PRO A 29 -22.58 10.30 -23.39
C PRO A 29 -23.77 9.38 -23.20
N LEU A 30 -23.50 8.17 -22.70
CA LEU A 30 -24.55 7.22 -22.36
C LEU A 30 -25.45 7.79 -21.28
N LEU A 31 -26.73 7.46 -21.33
CA LEU A 31 -27.76 8.01 -20.41
C LEU A 31 -27.36 7.89 -18.94
N GLY A 32 -26.66 6.82 -18.56
CA GLY A 32 -26.22 6.59 -17.18
C GLY A 32 -25.05 7.49 -16.75
N ASP A 33 -24.32 8.08 -17.72
CA ASP A 33 -23.14 8.92 -17.48
C ASP A 33 -23.51 10.42 -17.50
N GLU A 34 -24.73 10.78 -17.92
CA GLU A 34 -25.20 12.15 -17.90
C GLU A 34 -25.33 12.66 -16.43
N SER A 35 -24.78 13.82 -16.16
CA SER A 35 -24.98 14.53 -14.90
C SER A 35 -25.87 15.74 -15.12
N ASP A 36 -27.12 15.61 -14.68
CA ASP A 36 -28.11 16.71 -14.68
C ASP A 36 -27.98 17.63 -13.46
N GLY A 37 -26.97 17.41 -12.61
CA GLY A 37 -26.81 18.11 -11.34
C GLY A 37 -27.81 17.69 -10.26
N SER A 38 -28.68 16.75 -10.54
CA SER A 38 -29.61 16.16 -9.57
C SER A 38 -28.86 15.28 -8.58
N ARG A 39 -29.25 15.36 -7.29
CA ARG A 39 -28.79 14.46 -6.26
C ARG A 39 -29.68 13.21 -6.13
N ALA A 40 -30.76 13.15 -6.88
CA ALA A 40 -31.64 12.00 -6.89
C ALA A 40 -30.95 10.82 -7.57
N THR A 41 -30.90 9.69 -6.89
CA THR A 41 -30.43 8.44 -7.48
C THR A 41 -31.51 7.92 -8.44
N PRO A 42 -31.22 7.71 -9.73
CA PRO A 42 -32.18 7.12 -10.65
C PRO A 42 -32.63 5.74 -10.17
N ASN A 43 -33.88 5.38 -10.43
CA ASN A 43 -34.34 4.02 -10.18
C ASN A 43 -33.71 3.07 -11.19
N HIS A 44 -32.86 2.18 -10.71
CA HIS A 44 -32.25 1.12 -11.50
C HIS A 44 -33.17 -0.10 -11.61
N LEU A 45 -34.34 0.10 -12.21
CA LEU A 45 -35.26 -0.98 -12.59
C LEU A 45 -34.94 -1.38 -14.03
N MET A 46 -34.39 -2.56 -14.22
CA MET A 46 -33.86 -2.97 -15.50
C MET A 46 -33.98 -4.46 -15.76
N PRO A 47 -34.09 -4.88 -17.04
CA PRO A 47 -33.96 -6.27 -17.42
C PRO A 47 -32.50 -6.73 -17.22
N LEU A 48 -32.32 -8.00 -16.91
CA LEU A 48 -31.00 -8.61 -16.78
C LEU A 48 -30.64 -9.34 -18.05
N PHE A 49 -29.39 -9.20 -18.49
CA PHE A 49 -28.87 -9.87 -19.68
C PHE A 49 -27.64 -10.69 -19.33
N PRO A 50 -27.59 -11.97 -19.74
CA PRO A 50 -26.38 -12.76 -19.65
C PRO A 50 -25.47 -12.46 -20.85
N GLU A 51 -24.26 -12.93 -20.79
CA GLU A 51 -23.39 -13.12 -21.92
C GLU A 51 -23.82 -14.39 -22.68
N ASN A 52 -23.79 -14.39 -24.01
CA ASN A 52 -24.02 -15.57 -24.85
C ASN A 52 -22.70 -16.32 -25.14
N GLU A 53 -22.77 -17.37 -25.95
CA GLU A 53 -21.61 -18.18 -26.35
C GLU A 53 -20.53 -17.38 -27.11
N ASP A 54 -20.94 -16.34 -27.83
CA ASP A 54 -20.05 -15.46 -28.60
C ASP A 54 -19.46 -14.31 -27.77
N GLY A 55 -19.78 -14.23 -26.44
CA GLY A 55 -19.36 -13.12 -25.57
C GLY A 55 -20.22 -11.86 -25.75
N GLU A 56 -21.32 -11.92 -26.49
CA GLU A 56 -22.22 -10.82 -26.77
C GLU A 56 -23.47 -10.87 -25.88
N LYS A 57 -24.37 -9.89 -26.07
CA LYS A 57 -25.62 -9.81 -25.33
C LYS A 57 -26.54 -10.99 -25.64
N GLY A 58 -26.83 -11.76 -24.59
CA GLY A 58 -27.82 -12.84 -24.63
C GLY A 58 -29.26 -12.36 -24.51
N ASN A 59 -30.20 -13.30 -24.44
CA ASN A 59 -31.61 -13.00 -24.23
C ASN A 59 -31.85 -12.53 -22.77
N GLN A 60 -32.87 -11.66 -22.59
CA GLN A 60 -33.31 -11.26 -21.28
C GLN A 60 -33.57 -12.50 -20.39
N ILE A 61 -33.00 -12.49 -19.18
CA ILE A 61 -33.23 -13.52 -18.17
C ILE A 61 -34.67 -13.48 -17.68
N LYS A 62 -35.31 -14.65 -17.67
CA LYS A 62 -36.69 -14.83 -17.21
C LYS A 62 -36.78 -15.87 -16.10
N LEU A 63 -37.72 -15.70 -15.23
CA LEU A 63 -37.92 -16.62 -14.10
C LEU A 63 -38.32 -18.04 -14.50
N ASP A 64 -38.90 -18.22 -15.69
CA ASP A 64 -39.31 -19.50 -16.25
C ASP A 64 -38.24 -20.17 -17.11
N ASP A 65 -37.05 -19.57 -17.25
CA ASP A 65 -35.92 -20.16 -17.95
C ASP A 65 -35.54 -21.48 -17.27
N LYS A 66 -35.44 -22.55 -18.06
CA LYS A 66 -35.14 -23.88 -17.55
C LYS A 66 -33.72 -23.97 -16.97
N PHE A 67 -32.79 -23.30 -17.63
CA PHE A 67 -31.37 -23.21 -17.23
C PHE A 67 -30.96 -21.74 -17.29
N PRO A 68 -31.27 -20.96 -16.25
CA PRO A 68 -30.96 -19.55 -16.26
C PRO A 68 -29.43 -19.33 -16.20
N LEU A 69 -28.94 -18.46 -17.06
CA LEU A 69 -27.56 -18.00 -17.03
C LEU A 69 -27.37 -16.89 -15.99
N PRO A 70 -26.15 -16.69 -15.48
CA PRO A 70 -25.85 -15.54 -14.65
C PRO A 70 -25.92 -14.25 -15.48
N PHE A 71 -26.36 -13.14 -14.89
CA PHE A 71 -26.32 -11.86 -15.59
C PHE A 71 -24.89 -11.31 -15.66
N SER A 72 -24.59 -10.63 -16.76
CA SER A 72 -23.34 -9.90 -17.00
C SER A 72 -23.51 -8.44 -16.58
N THR A 73 -22.59 -7.93 -15.78
CA THR A 73 -22.56 -6.50 -15.43
C THR A 73 -22.09 -5.65 -16.62
N ARG A 74 -21.13 -6.15 -17.41
CA ARG A 74 -20.67 -5.51 -18.64
C ARG A 74 -21.82 -5.26 -19.61
N ILE A 75 -22.69 -6.25 -19.78
CA ILE A 75 -23.82 -6.15 -20.71
C ILE A 75 -24.98 -5.40 -20.07
N THR A 76 -25.39 -5.76 -18.85
CA THR A 76 -26.57 -5.18 -18.20
C THR A 76 -26.37 -3.71 -17.83
N CYS A 77 -25.23 -3.36 -17.23
CA CYS A 77 -24.92 -1.98 -16.83
C CYS A 77 -24.39 -1.17 -18.03
N GLY A 78 -23.64 -1.81 -18.92
CA GLY A 78 -23.08 -1.19 -20.12
C GLY A 78 -24.10 -0.73 -21.16
N GLU A 79 -25.40 -1.08 -21.02
CA GLU A 79 -26.48 -0.46 -21.81
C GLU A 79 -26.62 1.05 -21.60
N CYS A 80 -26.18 1.55 -20.41
CA CYS A 80 -26.34 2.94 -20.03
C CYS A 80 -25.04 3.59 -19.50
N HIS A 81 -24.02 2.80 -19.19
CA HIS A 81 -22.72 3.25 -18.67
C HIS A 81 -21.61 2.83 -19.63
N ASP A 82 -20.62 3.71 -19.83
CA ASP A 82 -19.45 3.39 -20.63
C ASP A 82 -18.53 2.43 -19.86
N TYR A 83 -18.69 1.14 -20.13
CA TYR A 83 -17.91 0.08 -19.50
C TYR A 83 -16.41 0.19 -19.85
N GLU A 84 -16.08 0.58 -21.08
CA GLU A 84 -14.70 0.69 -21.53
C GLU A 84 -13.98 1.88 -20.89
N GLU A 85 -14.67 3.01 -20.67
CA GLU A 85 -14.17 4.13 -19.88
C GLU A 85 -13.93 3.72 -18.42
N ILE A 86 -14.92 3.07 -17.79
CA ILE A 86 -14.84 2.61 -16.40
C ILE A 86 -13.70 1.61 -16.21
N LYS A 87 -13.49 0.73 -17.17
CA LYS A 87 -12.45 -0.31 -17.15
C LYS A 87 -11.03 0.27 -17.07
N GLN A 88 -10.83 1.50 -17.50
CA GLN A 88 -9.54 2.20 -17.41
C GLN A 88 -9.24 2.70 -15.99
N GLY A 89 -10.19 2.62 -15.06
CA GLY A 89 -10.00 3.06 -13.67
C GLY A 89 -8.94 2.25 -12.92
N TRP A 90 -8.32 2.89 -11.93
CA TRP A 90 -7.19 2.34 -11.14
C TRP A 90 -7.42 0.96 -10.51
N HIS A 91 -8.67 0.62 -10.20
CA HIS A 91 -9.01 -0.70 -9.67
C HIS A 91 -9.08 -1.80 -10.73
N PHE A 92 -9.09 -1.43 -12.00
CA PHE A 92 -9.36 -2.36 -13.09
C PHE A 92 -8.20 -2.49 -14.08
N ASN A 93 -7.38 -1.45 -14.24
CA ASN A 93 -6.29 -1.39 -15.22
C ASN A 93 -4.90 -1.60 -14.60
N VAL A 94 -4.75 -2.57 -13.71
CA VAL A 94 -3.50 -2.79 -12.95
C VAL A 94 -2.28 -3.09 -13.82
N ILE A 95 -2.50 -3.58 -15.03
CA ILE A 95 -1.46 -3.93 -16.01
C ILE A 95 -1.12 -2.80 -16.99
N ASP A 96 -1.95 -1.76 -17.06
CA ASP A 96 -1.70 -0.62 -17.95
C ASP A 96 -0.54 0.23 -17.43
N ASP A 97 0.57 0.26 -18.18
CA ASP A 97 1.76 1.01 -17.86
C ASP A 97 1.87 2.35 -18.63
N SER A 98 0.87 2.65 -19.48
CA SER A 98 0.77 3.92 -20.23
C SER A 98 0.32 5.08 -19.35
N GLU A 99 -0.41 4.81 -18.28
CA GLU A 99 -0.88 5.82 -17.33
C GLU A 99 0.25 6.39 -16.48
N SER A 100 0.15 7.65 -16.14
CA SER A 100 1.13 8.29 -15.26
C SER A 100 1.20 7.57 -13.91
N PRO A 101 2.39 7.15 -13.46
CA PRO A 101 2.54 6.35 -12.25
C PRO A 101 2.20 7.11 -10.97
N GLY A 102 2.16 8.45 -11.01
CA GLY A 102 1.90 9.28 -9.83
C GLY A 102 2.93 9.08 -8.72
N ARG A 103 2.56 9.36 -7.48
CA ARG A 103 3.42 9.08 -6.33
C ARG A 103 3.49 7.58 -6.06
N PRO A 104 4.69 7.02 -5.79
CA PRO A 104 4.83 5.63 -5.42
C PRO A 104 3.92 5.25 -4.25
N GLY A 105 3.16 4.19 -4.42
CA GLY A 105 2.23 3.67 -3.42
C GLY A 105 2.61 2.27 -2.97
N GLN A 106 1.68 1.58 -2.30
CA GLN A 106 1.89 0.20 -1.92
C GLN A 106 1.97 -0.67 -3.19
N PRO A 107 3.09 -1.41 -3.41
CA PRO A 107 3.24 -2.28 -4.58
C PRO A 107 2.45 -3.58 -4.38
N TRP A 108 2.25 -4.35 -5.44
CA TRP A 108 1.98 -5.77 -5.25
C TRP A 108 3.25 -6.44 -4.75
N ILE A 109 3.10 -7.46 -3.92
CA ILE A 109 4.24 -8.12 -3.28
C ILE A 109 4.16 -9.60 -3.61
N TYR A 110 5.14 -10.06 -4.40
CA TYR A 110 5.33 -11.49 -4.51
C TYR A 110 6.04 -11.98 -3.26
N PHE A 111 5.41 -12.92 -2.55
CA PHE A 111 5.93 -13.48 -1.32
C PHE A 111 5.91 -15.00 -1.40
N ASP A 112 7.04 -15.61 -1.12
CA ASP A 112 7.22 -17.05 -1.00
C ASP A 112 8.27 -17.31 0.09
N SER A 113 7.79 -17.66 1.29
CA SER A 113 8.66 -17.91 2.43
C SER A 113 9.59 -19.10 2.18
N LYS A 114 9.09 -20.18 1.52
CA LYS A 114 9.88 -21.37 1.22
C LYS A 114 11.10 -21.09 0.34
N LEU A 115 10.96 -20.17 -0.62
CA LEU A 115 12.04 -19.73 -1.49
C LEU A 115 12.81 -18.53 -0.94
N CYS A 116 12.52 -18.11 0.30
CA CYS A 116 13.09 -16.93 0.94
C CYS A 116 13.01 -15.70 0.03
N THR A 117 11.84 -15.52 -0.61
CA THR A 117 11.63 -14.49 -1.62
C THR A 117 10.50 -13.56 -1.22
N GLN A 118 10.81 -12.27 -1.21
CA GLN A 118 9.86 -11.17 -1.05
C GLN A 118 10.29 -10.04 -1.98
N ILE A 119 9.48 -9.73 -2.99
CA ILE A 119 9.85 -8.77 -4.02
C ILE A 119 8.67 -7.84 -4.34
N PRO A 120 8.89 -6.50 -4.33
CA PRO A 120 7.88 -5.55 -4.74
C PRO A 120 7.75 -5.54 -6.26
N ILE A 121 6.53 -5.70 -6.78
CA ILE A 121 6.24 -5.71 -8.20
C ILE A 121 5.16 -4.69 -8.56
N SER A 122 5.29 -4.08 -9.72
CA SER A 122 4.31 -3.12 -10.24
C SER A 122 4.52 -2.91 -11.73
N TYR A 123 3.43 -2.70 -12.48
CA TYR A 123 3.49 -2.17 -13.86
C TYR A 123 3.71 -0.65 -13.90
N ARG A 124 3.54 0.05 -12.77
CA ARG A 124 3.57 1.52 -12.69
C ARG A 124 4.98 2.14 -12.69
N HIS A 125 6.03 1.38 -12.96
CA HIS A 125 7.42 1.86 -13.01
C HIS A 125 7.87 2.64 -11.75
N TRP A 126 7.31 2.32 -10.60
CA TRP A 126 7.75 2.94 -9.35
C TRP A 126 9.18 2.53 -9.01
N PRO A 127 10.07 3.47 -8.66
CA PRO A 127 11.44 3.15 -8.30
C PRO A 127 11.51 2.11 -7.17
N GLY A 128 12.35 1.09 -7.36
CA GLY A 128 12.51 -0.02 -6.41
C GLY A 128 11.49 -1.16 -6.60
N THR A 129 10.61 -1.09 -7.60
CA THR A 129 9.75 -2.21 -8.00
C THR A 129 10.25 -2.87 -9.29
N TYR A 130 9.81 -4.11 -9.49
CA TYR A 130 10.08 -4.89 -10.71
C TYR A 130 8.78 -5.16 -11.45
N LYS A 131 8.85 -5.26 -12.79
CA LYS A 131 7.70 -5.72 -13.57
C LYS A 131 7.46 -7.21 -13.31
N PRO A 132 6.19 -7.67 -13.29
CA PRO A 132 5.90 -9.10 -13.10
C PRO A 132 6.63 -10.04 -14.06
N GLU A 133 6.85 -9.65 -15.31
CA GLU A 133 7.58 -10.44 -16.31
C GLU A 133 9.04 -10.68 -15.90
N GLN A 134 9.66 -9.75 -15.17
CA GLN A 134 11.03 -9.90 -14.69
C GLN A 134 11.19 -11.03 -13.67
N ILE A 135 10.11 -11.38 -12.98
CA ILE A 135 10.06 -12.55 -12.07
C ILE A 135 9.42 -13.77 -12.73
N GLY A 136 9.15 -13.71 -14.03
CA GLY A 136 8.60 -14.81 -14.83
C GLY A 136 7.10 -15.00 -14.70
N LEU A 137 6.34 -13.97 -14.34
CA LEU A 137 4.88 -13.97 -14.37
C LEU A 137 4.39 -13.29 -15.65
N SER A 138 3.54 -13.97 -16.43
CA SER A 138 2.78 -13.31 -17.48
C SER A 138 1.75 -12.33 -16.91
N GLU A 139 1.24 -11.41 -17.72
CA GLU A 139 0.14 -10.53 -17.34
C GLU A 139 -1.07 -11.33 -16.84
N PHE A 140 -1.39 -12.41 -17.52
CA PHE A 140 -2.45 -13.33 -17.16
C PHE A 140 -2.21 -13.96 -15.77
N GLN A 141 -0.99 -14.45 -15.49
CA GLN A 141 -0.64 -15.04 -14.20
C GLN A 141 -0.66 -13.98 -13.09
N PHE A 142 -0.13 -12.79 -13.37
CA PHE A 142 -0.19 -11.67 -12.44
C PHE A 142 -1.63 -11.31 -12.07
N THR A 143 -2.51 -11.13 -13.07
CA THR A 143 -3.91 -10.80 -12.86
C THR A 143 -4.63 -11.92 -12.12
N ARG A 144 -4.33 -13.18 -12.44
CA ARG A 144 -4.88 -14.34 -11.73
C ARG A 144 -4.46 -14.40 -10.24
N ILE A 145 -3.23 -14.01 -9.93
CA ILE A 145 -2.72 -14.03 -8.56
C ILE A 145 -3.26 -12.83 -7.77
N PHE A 146 -3.18 -11.63 -8.33
CA PHE A 146 -3.43 -10.38 -7.62
C PHE A 146 -4.76 -9.72 -7.98
N GLY A 147 -5.21 -9.83 -9.22
CA GLY A 147 -6.41 -9.16 -9.73
C GLY A 147 -7.74 -9.76 -9.25
N ARG A 148 -7.73 -10.98 -8.73
CA ARG A 148 -8.96 -11.66 -8.28
C ARG A 148 -9.70 -10.99 -7.12
N HIS A 149 -9.07 -10.03 -6.45
CA HIS A 149 -9.67 -9.22 -5.41
C HIS A 149 -10.18 -7.89 -5.93
N ILE A 150 -9.81 -7.53 -7.14
CA ILE A 150 -10.23 -6.33 -7.83
C ILE A 150 -11.62 -6.63 -8.41
N PRO A 151 -12.57 -5.71 -8.29
CA PRO A 151 -13.93 -5.93 -8.77
C PRO A 151 -14.04 -5.89 -10.30
N GLY A 152 -13.22 -6.63 -11.00
CA GLY A 152 -13.10 -6.69 -12.46
C GLY A 152 -11.64 -6.70 -12.89
N GLY A 153 -11.39 -6.60 -14.19
CA GLY A 153 -10.04 -6.65 -14.75
C GLY A 153 -9.31 -7.96 -14.45
N GLY A 154 -10.06 -9.04 -14.30
CA GLY A 154 -9.55 -10.36 -13.97
C GLY A 154 -8.92 -11.11 -15.14
N PRO A 155 -8.57 -12.39 -14.95
CA PRO A 155 -7.84 -13.17 -15.96
C PRO A 155 -8.51 -13.21 -17.34
N GLY A 156 -9.83 -13.08 -17.40
CA GLY A 156 -10.54 -13.14 -18.67
C GLY A 156 -10.44 -11.89 -19.54
N GLU A 157 -9.96 -10.76 -19.01
CA GLU A 157 -9.80 -9.52 -19.79
C GLU A 157 -8.35 -9.32 -20.24
N VAL A 158 -7.46 -10.23 -19.88
CA VAL A 158 -6.04 -10.21 -20.23
C VAL A 158 -5.74 -11.38 -21.14
N GLU A 159 -5.01 -11.13 -22.23
CA GLU A 159 -4.61 -12.19 -23.15
C GLU A 159 -3.67 -13.19 -22.46
N ALA A 160 -4.00 -14.47 -22.59
CA ALA A 160 -3.18 -15.55 -22.09
C ALA A 160 -2.06 -15.89 -23.09
N THR A 161 -0.92 -16.31 -22.56
CA THR A 161 0.15 -16.89 -23.37
C THR A 161 -0.01 -18.41 -23.50
N ASP A 162 0.74 -19.04 -24.41
CA ASP A 162 0.70 -20.51 -24.63
C ASP A 162 1.04 -21.32 -23.38
N ASP A 163 1.76 -20.72 -22.42
CA ASP A 163 2.17 -21.36 -21.16
C ASP A 163 1.13 -21.18 -20.03
N ASP A 164 0.06 -20.42 -20.26
CA ASP A 164 -0.92 -20.12 -19.24
C ASP A 164 -2.02 -21.19 -19.17
N ASP A 165 -2.43 -21.54 -17.95
CA ASP A 165 -3.58 -22.44 -17.70
C ASP A 165 -4.89 -21.68 -17.82
N ILE A 166 -5.49 -21.70 -19.01
CA ILE A 166 -6.78 -21.07 -19.32
C ILE A 166 -7.99 -21.97 -19.10
N GLY A 167 -7.78 -23.22 -18.69
CA GLY A 167 -8.88 -24.19 -18.54
C GLY A 167 -10.09 -23.64 -17.76
N PRO A 168 -9.91 -23.01 -16.59
CA PRO A 168 -11.03 -22.43 -15.85
C PRO A 168 -11.79 -21.31 -16.58
N GLN A 169 -11.12 -20.51 -17.41
CA GLN A 169 -11.76 -19.44 -18.20
C GLN A 169 -12.58 -20.02 -19.36
N MET A 170 -12.15 -21.10 -19.96
CA MET A 170 -12.94 -21.79 -21.00
C MET A 170 -14.32 -22.22 -20.48
N VAL A 171 -14.39 -22.60 -19.19
CA VAL A 171 -15.64 -22.96 -18.52
C VAL A 171 -16.38 -21.74 -18.01
N SER A 172 -15.69 -20.88 -17.28
CA SER A 172 -16.33 -19.83 -16.47
C SER A 172 -16.41 -18.46 -17.13
N GLY A 173 -15.88 -18.32 -18.36
CA GLY A 173 -15.83 -17.02 -19.03
C GLY A 173 -14.92 -16.02 -18.36
N ASN A 174 -15.11 -14.76 -18.71
CA ASN A 174 -14.30 -13.66 -18.24
C ASN A 174 -14.76 -13.15 -16.85
N LEU A 175 -13.82 -12.61 -16.08
CA LEU A 175 -14.15 -11.89 -14.86
C LEU A 175 -14.39 -10.42 -15.21
N GLU A 176 -15.62 -10.02 -15.23
CA GLU A 176 -16.03 -8.64 -15.49
C GLU A 176 -15.91 -7.75 -14.26
N ILE A 177 -15.91 -6.42 -14.48
CA ILE A 177 -16.07 -5.45 -13.41
C ILE A 177 -17.42 -5.69 -12.73
N ASN A 178 -17.37 -5.95 -11.44
CA ASN A 178 -18.59 -6.10 -10.64
C ASN A 178 -18.96 -4.77 -9.98
N CYS A 179 -19.79 -3.97 -10.66
CA CYS A 179 -20.25 -2.67 -10.20
C CYS A 179 -20.91 -2.74 -8.81
N LEU A 180 -21.61 -3.85 -8.53
CA LEU A 180 -22.33 -4.06 -7.26
C LEU A 180 -21.41 -4.25 -6.05
N VAL A 181 -20.14 -4.58 -6.24
CA VAL A 181 -19.17 -4.65 -5.14
C VAL A 181 -19.04 -3.32 -4.44
N CYS A 182 -19.06 -2.22 -5.19
CA CYS A 182 -18.94 -0.86 -4.68
C CYS A 182 -20.30 -0.15 -4.55
N HIS A 183 -21.17 -0.25 -5.55
CA HIS A 183 -22.36 0.60 -5.68
C HIS A 183 -23.65 0.03 -5.12
N ASN A 184 -23.69 -1.21 -4.65
CA ASN A 184 -24.90 -1.76 -4.03
C ASN A 184 -25.13 -1.14 -2.64
N ALA A 185 -26.31 -0.54 -2.44
CA ALA A 185 -26.71 0.05 -1.15
C ALA A 185 -27.02 -1.00 -0.08
N ASN A 186 -27.32 -2.23 -0.47
CA ASN A 186 -27.68 -3.29 0.46
C ASN A 186 -26.44 -3.82 1.20
N TYR A 187 -26.40 -3.63 2.51
CA TYR A 187 -25.33 -4.13 3.37
C TYR A 187 -25.32 -5.66 3.53
N GLY A 188 -26.45 -6.32 3.25
CA GLY A 188 -26.58 -7.78 3.26
C GLY A 188 -25.86 -8.48 2.11
N GLN A 189 -25.31 -7.74 1.18
CA GLN A 189 -24.57 -8.30 0.04
C GLN A 189 -23.46 -9.23 0.51
N ASN A 190 -23.46 -10.44 -0.07
CA ASN A 190 -22.52 -11.48 0.31
C ASN A 190 -21.17 -11.31 -0.40
N MET A 191 -20.27 -10.50 0.18
CA MET A 191 -18.91 -10.32 -0.33
C MET A 191 -17.96 -11.42 0.15
N GLY A 192 -18.15 -11.90 1.36
CA GLY A 192 -17.38 -12.98 1.97
C GLY A 192 -18.28 -14.14 2.35
N GLY A 193 -17.74 -15.18 2.93
CA GLY A 193 -18.46 -16.39 3.30
C GLY A 193 -18.41 -17.46 2.21
N VAL A 194 -19.14 -18.56 2.43
CA VAL A 194 -19.00 -19.79 1.62
C VAL A 194 -19.48 -19.61 0.18
N THR A 195 -20.44 -18.71 -0.06
CA THR A 195 -21.05 -18.49 -1.37
C THR A 195 -20.80 -17.08 -1.92
N GLY A 196 -20.07 -16.24 -1.19
CA GLY A 196 -19.86 -14.84 -1.55
C GLY A 196 -18.89 -14.62 -2.70
N TYR A 197 -18.80 -13.38 -3.16
CA TYR A 197 -17.97 -12.96 -4.30
C TYR A 197 -16.53 -13.49 -4.23
N SER A 198 -15.86 -13.35 -3.08
CA SER A 198 -14.49 -13.83 -2.92
C SER A 198 -14.31 -15.32 -3.22
N VAL A 199 -15.22 -16.15 -2.74
CA VAL A 199 -15.15 -17.60 -2.92
C VAL A 199 -15.45 -17.98 -4.36
N GLN A 200 -16.40 -17.29 -4.98
CA GLN A 200 -16.72 -17.50 -6.41
C GLN A 200 -15.50 -17.24 -7.28
N VAL A 201 -14.79 -16.14 -7.03
CA VAL A 201 -13.62 -15.77 -7.84
C VAL A 201 -12.39 -16.62 -7.47
N SER A 202 -12.08 -16.83 -6.18
CA SER A 202 -10.83 -17.45 -5.75
C SER A 202 -10.82 -18.97 -5.79
N SER A 203 -11.84 -19.59 -5.18
CA SER A 203 -11.87 -21.05 -4.99
C SER A 203 -12.65 -21.76 -6.06
N ASN A 204 -13.85 -21.24 -6.39
CA ASN A 204 -14.73 -21.86 -7.37
C ASN A 204 -14.37 -21.49 -8.81
N ARG A 205 -13.60 -20.42 -9.00
CA ARG A 205 -13.27 -19.86 -10.31
C ARG A 205 -14.52 -19.62 -11.17
N ASN A 206 -15.61 -19.24 -10.55
CA ASN A 206 -16.91 -18.96 -11.16
C ASN A 206 -16.94 -17.50 -11.65
N PHE A 207 -16.10 -17.13 -12.59
CA PHE A 207 -15.95 -15.73 -13.01
C PHE A 207 -17.25 -15.14 -13.54
N ARG A 208 -17.89 -15.81 -14.47
CA ARG A 208 -19.18 -15.43 -15.04
C ARG A 208 -20.29 -15.28 -13.99
N TRP A 209 -20.26 -16.10 -12.94
CA TRP A 209 -21.29 -16.12 -11.87
C TRP A 209 -20.99 -15.18 -10.72
N ALA A 210 -19.81 -14.56 -10.68
CA ALA A 210 -19.32 -13.83 -9.51
C ALA A 210 -20.21 -12.61 -9.18
N ALA A 211 -20.61 -11.83 -10.18
CA ALA A 211 -21.49 -10.68 -10.00
C ALA A 211 -22.88 -11.10 -9.51
N THR A 212 -23.44 -12.15 -10.10
CA THR A 212 -24.73 -12.71 -9.71
C THR A 212 -24.71 -13.24 -8.28
N ALA A 213 -23.63 -13.91 -7.88
CA ALA A 213 -23.46 -14.42 -6.52
C ALA A 213 -23.33 -13.32 -5.46
N SER A 214 -22.78 -12.16 -5.83
CA SER A 214 -22.67 -11.00 -4.94
C SER A 214 -23.95 -10.18 -4.85
N SER A 215 -24.89 -10.38 -5.77
CA SER A 215 -26.19 -9.73 -5.74
C SER A 215 -27.14 -10.48 -4.82
N ASP A 216 -28.08 -9.77 -4.18
CA ASP A 216 -29.09 -10.39 -3.33
C ASP A 216 -30.23 -11.03 -4.12
N ILE A 217 -30.18 -11.02 -5.45
CA ILE A 217 -31.28 -11.45 -6.31
C ILE A 217 -31.21 -12.92 -6.74
N ALA A 218 -30.07 -13.58 -6.48
CA ALA A 218 -29.84 -14.96 -6.88
C ALA A 218 -28.95 -15.71 -5.89
N GLU A 219 -28.98 -17.03 -6.00
CA GLU A 219 -28.07 -17.95 -5.31
C GLU A 219 -27.28 -18.70 -6.38
N VAL A 220 -25.96 -18.75 -6.21
CA VAL A 220 -25.03 -19.47 -7.08
C VAL A 220 -24.42 -20.64 -6.31
N THR A 221 -24.49 -21.83 -6.89
CA THR A 221 -23.89 -23.05 -6.33
C THR A 221 -22.96 -23.69 -7.36
N GLY A 222 -22.16 -24.67 -6.93
CA GLY A 222 -21.20 -25.36 -7.79
C GLY A 222 -19.89 -24.61 -8.00
N SER A 223 -19.02 -25.17 -8.85
CA SER A 223 -17.64 -24.70 -9.03
C SER A 223 -17.10 -25.01 -10.42
N ALA A 224 -16.77 -23.98 -11.20
CA ALA A 224 -16.11 -24.14 -12.49
C ALA A 224 -14.71 -24.79 -12.34
N ALA A 225 -14.04 -24.62 -11.18
CA ALA A 225 -12.76 -25.27 -10.92
C ALA A 225 -12.83 -26.80 -10.84
N LYS A 226 -14.04 -27.36 -10.72
CA LYS A 226 -14.27 -28.82 -10.70
C LYS A 226 -14.71 -29.37 -12.05
N MET A 227 -14.97 -28.51 -13.01
CA MET A 227 -15.44 -28.90 -14.33
C MET A 227 -14.28 -29.24 -15.25
N ASP A 228 -14.55 -30.16 -16.17
CA ASP A 228 -13.68 -30.41 -17.31
C ASP A 228 -13.73 -29.21 -18.29
N ILE A 229 -12.65 -29.00 -19.04
CA ILE A 229 -12.54 -27.91 -20.02
C ILE A 229 -13.57 -27.96 -21.15
N PHE A 230 -14.19 -29.11 -21.34
CA PHE A 230 -15.27 -29.32 -22.36
C PHE A 230 -16.66 -29.08 -21.77
N TYR A 231 -16.77 -28.70 -20.50
CA TYR A 231 -18.06 -28.36 -19.91
C TYR A 231 -18.61 -27.09 -20.60
N ASP A 232 -19.84 -27.21 -21.09
CA ASP A 232 -20.56 -26.10 -21.72
C ASP A 232 -21.54 -25.45 -20.74
N PRO A 233 -21.26 -24.22 -20.25
CA PRO A 233 -22.15 -23.54 -19.31
C PRO A 233 -23.46 -23.07 -19.93
N PHE A 234 -23.58 -23.04 -21.28
CA PHE A 234 -24.78 -22.66 -22.02
C PHE A 234 -25.73 -23.83 -22.28
N SER A 235 -25.19 -25.05 -22.18
CA SER A 235 -25.95 -26.29 -22.31
C SER A 235 -25.61 -27.25 -21.15
N PRO A 236 -25.88 -26.85 -19.89
CA PRO A 236 -25.44 -27.62 -18.74
C PRO A 236 -26.15 -28.97 -18.66
N ASP A 237 -25.40 -30.03 -18.31
CA ASP A 237 -25.99 -31.32 -17.96
C ASP A 237 -26.63 -31.22 -16.55
N PRO A 238 -27.96 -31.39 -16.43
CA PRO A 238 -28.65 -31.26 -15.17
C PRO A 238 -28.28 -32.33 -14.14
N ASP A 239 -27.69 -33.45 -14.57
CA ASP A 239 -27.28 -34.53 -13.68
C ASP A 239 -25.82 -34.39 -13.19
N MET A 240 -25.11 -33.34 -13.66
CA MET A 240 -23.74 -33.08 -13.23
C MET A 240 -23.73 -32.37 -11.86
N GLU A 241 -23.40 -33.14 -10.84
CA GLU A 241 -23.13 -32.60 -9.49
C GLU A 241 -21.97 -31.61 -9.57
N ASP A 242 -21.89 -30.63 -8.74
CA ASP A 242 -20.84 -29.61 -8.70
C ASP A 242 -20.79 -28.62 -9.86
N ALA A 243 -21.60 -28.72 -10.88
CA ALA A 243 -21.65 -27.74 -11.98
C ALA A 243 -22.12 -26.36 -11.47
N PRO A 244 -21.53 -25.25 -11.98
CA PRO A 244 -22.00 -23.92 -11.61
C PRO A 244 -23.44 -23.71 -12.05
N THR A 245 -24.31 -23.38 -11.13
CA THR A 245 -25.73 -23.11 -11.39
C THR A 245 -26.17 -21.83 -10.69
N VAL A 246 -27.16 -21.17 -11.28
CA VAL A 246 -27.79 -19.99 -10.70
C VAL A 246 -29.29 -20.21 -10.49
N LYS A 247 -29.78 -19.74 -9.34
CA LYS A 247 -31.20 -19.74 -9.02
C LYS A 247 -31.62 -18.34 -8.62
N TYR A 248 -32.38 -17.69 -9.48
CA TYR A 248 -32.92 -16.36 -9.19
C TYR A 248 -34.09 -16.42 -8.21
N LYS A 249 -34.17 -15.41 -7.32
CA LYS A 249 -35.24 -15.24 -6.37
C LYS A 249 -36.46 -14.63 -7.07
N LYS A 250 -37.60 -15.30 -7.00
CA LYS A 250 -38.82 -14.84 -7.67
C LYS A 250 -39.25 -13.46 -7.21
N GLU A 251 -39.12 -13.17 -5.95
CA GLU A 251 -39.47 -11.89 -5.32
C GLU A 251 -38.61 -10.70 -5.79
N ALA A 252 -37.49 -10.95 -6.43
CA ALA A 252 -36.65 -9.89 -6.98
C ALA A 252 -37.13 -9.37 -8.34
N PHE A 253 -38.00 -10.09 -9.02
CA PHE A 253 -38.44 -9.77 -10.38
C PHE A 253 -39.89 -9.26 -10.39
N ASN A 254 -40.13 -8.25 -11.22
CA ASN A 254 -41.49 -7.78 -11.52
C ASN A 254 -42.13 -8.61 -12.66
N GLU A 255 -43.35 -8.23 -13.05
CA GLU A 255 -44.12 -8.91 -14.12
C GLU A 255 -43.43 -8.85 -15.51
N ASN A 256 -42.54 -7.88 -15.72
CA ASN A 256 -41.78 -7.72 -16.95
C ASN A 256 -40.40 -8.44 -16.93
N ASN A 257 -40.11 -9.22 -15.89
CA ASN A 257 -38.79 -9.81 -15.58
C ASN A 257 -37.70 -8.75 -15.41
N GLU A 258 -38.03 -7.60 -14.84
CA GLU A 258 -37.07 -6.56 -14.47
C GLU A 258 -36.74 -6.64 -12.98
N VAL A 259 -35.52 -6.24 -12.61
CA VAL A 259 -35.03 -6.23 -11.24
C VAL A 259 -34.71 -4.81 -10.82
N LEU A 260 -35.11 -4.46 -9.60
CA LEU A 260 -34.71 -3.18 -8.98
C LEU A 260 -33.40 -3.36 -8.22
N PHE A 261 -32.32 -2.76 -8.72
CA PHE A 261 -31.08 -2.61 -7.97
C PHE A 261 -31.10 -1.34 -7.11
N GLN A 262 -30.77 -1.50 -5.85
CA GLN A 262 -30.56 -0.36 -4.96
C GLN A 262 -29.13 0.12 -5.12
N ILE A 263 -28.89 1.02 -6.06
CA ILE A 263 -27.58 1.56 -6.39
C ILE A 263 -27.35 2.87 -5.64
N VAL A 264 -26.14 3.07 -5.14
CA VAL A 264 -25.69 4.31 -4.51
C VAL A 264 -24.52 4.90 -5.32
N ARG A 265 -24.59 6.19 -5.59
CA ARG A 265 -23.48 6.92 -6.24
C ARG A 265 -22.29 7.07 -5.28
N GLU A 266 -22.58 7.44 -4.05
CA GLU A 266 -21.58 7.64 -3.01
C GLU A 266 -21.33 6.33 -2.26
N VAL A 267 -20.20 5.68 -2.58
CA VAL A 267 -19.84 4.36 -2.06
C VAL A 267 -19.66 4.40 -0.54
N PRO A 268 -20.37 3.55 0.23
CA PRO A 268 -20.19 3.47 1.67
C PRO A 268 -18.85 2.84 2.06
N ASN A 269 -18.31 3.25 3.21
CA ASN A 269 -17.00 2.80 3.71
C ASN A 269 -16.87 1.28 3.81
N GLU A 270 -17.95 0.59 4.14
CA GLU A 270 -17.98 -0.87 4.29
C GLU A 270 -17.57 -1.60 3.01
N ARG A 271 -17.80 -0.99 1.85
CA ARG A 271 -17.39 -1.55 0.56
C ARG A 271 -15.88 -1.46 0.40
N CYS A 272 -15.29 -0.33 0.79
CA CYS A 272 -13.84 -0.12 0.78
C CYS A 272 -13.15 -1.04 1.80
N TYR A 273 -13.71 -1.17 3.00
CA TYR A 273 -13.17 -1.99 4.08
C TYR A 273 -13.05 -3.45 3.73
N TYR A 274 -13.89 -3.94 2.87
CA TYR A 274 -13.81 -5.33 2.42
C TYR A 274 -12.43 -5.67 1.84
N CYS A 275 -11.83 -4.78 1.05
CA CYS A 275 -10.52 -4.97 0.44
C CYS A 275 -9.39 -4.22 1.14
N HIS A 276 -9.66 -3.03 1.69
CA HIS A 276 -8.67 -2.13 2.26
C HIS A 276 -8.54 -2.23 3.79
N SER A 277 -9.12 -3.24 4.42
CA SER A 277 -8.92 -3.45 5.86
C SER A 277 -7.57 -4.08 6.17
N ASN A 278 -6.97 -3.64 7.27
CA ASN A 278 -5.81 -4.30 7.86
C ASN A 278 -6.21 -5.49 8.75
N LEU A 279 -7.49 -5.82 8.79
CA LEU A 279 -8.00 -6.86 9.66
C LEU A 279 -7.69 -8.24 9.11
N TYR A 280 -7.18 -9.06 9.98
CA TYR A 280 -7.05 -10.48 9.76
C TYR A 280 -8.40 -11.15 10.00
N GLN A 281 -9.06 -11.60 8.94
CA GLN A 281 -10.22 -12.45 9.09
C GLN A 281 -9.76 -13.89 9.31
N LYS A 282 -9.91 -14.39 10.52
CA LYS A 282 -9.97 -15.82 10.74
C LYS A 282 -11.30 -16.34 10.19
N ALA A 283 -11.28 -17.51 9.56
CA ALA A 283 -12.41 -18.05 8.82
C ALA A 283 -13.72 -18.19 9.63
N ASN A 284 -13.68 -18.13 10.95
CA ASN A 284 -14.80 -18.34 11.86
C ASN A 284 -14.96 -17.24 12.93
N GLU A 285 -14.21 -16.15 12.88
CA GLU A 285 -14.36 -15.06 13.84
C GLU A 285 -15.07 -13.89 13.18
N LYS A 286 -16.02 -13.27 13.92
CA LYS A 286 -16.62 -12.01 13.53
C LYS A 286 -15.52 -10.99 13.33
N THR A 287 -15.59 -10.24 12.25
CA THR A 287 -14.68 -9.15 11.92
C THR A 287 -14.42 -8.29 13.15
N GLU A 288 -13.17 -8.26 13.58
CA GLU A 288 -12.74 -7.24 14.52
C GLU A 288 -12.92 -5.86 13.88
N LYS A 289 -13.08 -4.84 14.71
CA LYS A 289 -13.24 -3.49 14.24
C LYS A 289 -12.05 -3.08 13.36
N TRP A 290 -12.37 -2.36 12.32
CA TRP A 290 -11.40 -1.70 11.47
C TRP A 290 -10.65 -0.64 12.27
N THR A 291 -9.32 -0.65 12.20
CA THR A 291 -8.47 0.30 12.97
C THR A 291 -8.66 1.76 12.56
N GLN A 292 -9.31 2.02 11.46
CA GLN A 292 -9.63 3.38 10.99
C GLN A 292 -10.80 4.03 11.73
N ASP A 293 -11.51 3.32 12.58
CA ASP A 293 -12.43 3.95 13.54
C ASP A 293 -11.71 4.95 14.45
N GLU A 294 -10.39 4.89 14.48
CA GLU A 294 -9.54 5.84 15.16
C GLU A 294 -9.27 7.12 14.36
N ASP A 295 -9.65 7.18 13.08
CA ASP A 295 -9.47 8.35 12.23
C ASP A 295 -10.55 9.41 12.53
N ILE A 296 -10.09 10.65 12.81
CA ILE A 296 -10.99 11.74 13.20
C ILE A 296 -11.98 12.10 12.08
N HIS A 297 -11.60 11.95 10.80
CA HIS A 297 -12.45 12.27 9.67
C HIS A 297 -13.59 11.25 9.55
N LEU A 298 -13.27 9.96 9.67
CA LEU A 298 -14.29 8.90 9.67
C LEU A 298 -15.19 9.03 10.89
N SER A 299 -14.65 9.36 12.06
CA SER A 299 -15.40 9.62 13.28
C SER A 299 -16.32 10.85 13.16
N ALA A 300 -15.94 11.82 12.34
CA ALA A 300 -16.75 13.00 12.01
C ALA A 300 -17.81 12.72 10.93
N GLY A 301 -17.84 11.52 10.35
CA GLY A 301 -18.83 11.10 9.37
C GLY A 301 -18.38 11.25 7.90
N LEU A 302 -17.11 11.61 7.65
CA LEU A 302 -16.57 11.58 6.30
C LEU A 302 -16.43 10.13 5.83
N LYS A 303 -16.52 9.94 4.52
CA LYS A 303 -16.35 8.66 3.86
C LYS A 303 -14.99 8.58 3.16
N CYS A 304 -14.57 7.37 2.84
CA CYS A 304 -13.33 7.15 2.06
C CYS A 304 -13.34 7.96 0.75
N VAL A 305 -14.50 7.99 0.07
CA VAL A 305 -14.69 8.72 -1.20
C VAL A 305 -14.70 10.24 -1.06
N ASP A 306 -14.75 10.79 0.14
CA ASP A 306 -14.61 12.24 0.34
C ASP A 306 -13.17 12.71 0.14
N CYS A 307 -12.20 11.83 0.41
CA CYS A 307 -10.78 12.06 0.17
C CYS A 307 -10.29 11.37 -1.11
N HIS A 308 -10.75 10.15 -1.38
CA HIS A 308 -10.40 9.35 -2.56
C HIS A 308 -11.43 9.54 -3.66
N ARG A 309 -11.49 10.74 -4.21
CA ARG A 309 -12.44 11.11 -5.25
C ARG A 309 -12.06 10.55 -6.61
N ASN A 310 -13.02 10.44 -7.51
CA ASN A 310 -12.84 10.05 -8.89
C ASN A 310 -13.88 10.71 -9.80
N GLY A 311 -13.63 10.66 -11.09
CA GLY A 311 -14.60 10.98 -12.14
C GLY A 311 -15.32 9.73 -12.65
N LEU A 312 -15.97 9.83 -13.83
CA LEU A 312 -16.59 8.70 -14.52
C LEU A 312 -15.58 7.63 -14.90
N ASN A 313 -14.36 8.01 -15.20
CA ASN A 313 -13.23 7.12 -15.51
C ASN A 313 -12.75 6.25 -14.35
N HIS A 314 -13.31 6.39 -13.15
CA HIS A 314 -12.94 5.64 -11.95
C HIS A 314 -11.44 5.71 -11.57
N ASN A 315 -10.74 6.74 -12.02
CA ASN A 315 -9.38 7.04 -11.58
C ASN A 315 -9.39 7.64 -10.17
N ILE A 316 -9.42 6.77 -9.18
CA ILE A 316 -9.50 7.15 -7.76
C ILE A 316 -8.19 7.80 -7.33
N ILE A 317 -8.25 9.08 -6.95
CA ILE A 317 -7.09 9.81 -6.44
C ILE A 317 -6.70 9.32 -5.05
N ARG A 318 -5.43 9.50 -4.70
CA ARG A 318 -4.90 9.13 -3.38
C ARG A 318 -4.89 10.27 -2.37
N GLY A 319 -5.22 11.51 -2.80
CA GLY A 319 -5.33 12.69 -1.95
C GLY A 319 -3.99 13.25 -1.46
N TYR A 320 -2.90 13.05 -2.21
CA TYR A 320 -1.61 13.64 -1.90
C TYR A 320 -1.50 15.07 -2.44
N PRO A 321 -0.80 15.98 -1.76
CA PRO A 321 -0.39 17.26 -2.34
C PRO A 321 0.37 17.02 -3.66
N GLU A 322 0.18 17.87 -4.64
CA GLU A 322 0.81 17.82 -5.97
C GLU A 322 0.31 16.67 -6.88
N GLU A 323 -0.66 15.89 -6.47
CA GLU A 323 -1.25 14.83 -7.31
C GLU A 323 -1.96 15.43 -8.54
N GLU A 324 -2.42 16.68 -8.46
CA GLU A 324 -2.97 17.45 -9.58
C GLU A 324 -2.02 17.57 -10.78
N SER A 325 -0.72 17.47 -10.55
CA SER A 325 0.28 17.51 -11.63
C SER A 325 0.26 16.27 -12.54
N VAL A 326 -0.36 15.18 -12.06
CA VAL A 326 -0.43 13.88 -12.74
C VAL A 326 -1.87 13.42 -12.98
N SER A 327 -2.85 14.26 -12.72
CA SER A 327 -4.27 13.94 -12.86
C SER A 327 -5.02 15.11 -13.51
N ASP A 328 -5.85 14.80 -14.49
CA ASP A 328 -6.76 15.76 -15.12
C ASP A 328 -7.99 16.05 -14.23
N ASN A 329 -8.11 15.41 -13.07
CA ASN A 329 -9.22 15.62 -12.17
C ASN A 329 -9.07 16.95 -11.41
N PRO A 330 -9.92 17.98 -11.68
CA PRO A 330 -9.82 19.29 -11.04
C PRO A 330 -10.09 19.26 -9.53
N LEU A 331 -10.61 18.16 -9.00
CA LEU A 331 -10.88 18.00 -7.57
C LEU A 331 -9.70 17.43 -6.78
N THR A 332 -8.64 16.98 -7.44
CA THR A 332 -7.48 16.34 -6.81
C THR A 332 -6.81 17.26 -5.79
N ALA A 333 -6.52 18.51 -6.18
CA ALA A 333 -5.91 19.50 -5.29
C ALA A 333 -6.76 19.80 -4.04
N THR A 334 -8.08 19.69 -4.15
CA THR A 334 -9.00 19.99 -3.06
C THR A 334 -9.19 18.85 -2.08
N SER A 335 -8.70 17.65 -2.43
CA SER A 335 -8.87 16.43 -1.61
C SER A 335 -7.66 16.11 -0.73
N THR A 336 -6.72 17.06 -0.61
CA THR A 336 -5.53 16.97 0.24
C THR A 336 -5.78 17.50 1.65
N CYS A 337 -4.87 17.24 2.58
CA CYS A 337 -4.90 17.87 3.91
C CYS A 337 -4.94 19.39 3.80
N GLU A 338 -4.05 19.95 2.99
CA GLU A 338 -3.94 21.41 2.78
C GLU A 338 -5.18 21.97 2.10
N GLY A 339 -5.71 21.27 1.09
CA GLY A 339 -6.90 21.70 0.36
C GLY A 339 -8.15 21.86 1.22
N CYS A 340 -8.28 21.05 2.30
CA CYS A 340 -9.40 21.17 3.24
C CYS A 340 -9.10 22.10 4.41
N HIS A 341 -7.86 22.07 4.95
CA HIS A 341 -7.53 22.70 6.22
C HIS A 341 -6.87 24.08 6.08
N LEU A 342 -6.23 24.37 4.94
CA LEU A 342 -5.57 25.66 4.72
C LEU A 342 -6.41 26.55 3.82
N PRO A 343 -6.46 27.87 4.10
CA PRO A 343 -7.13 28.82 3.22
C PRO A 343 -6.32 29.01 1.93
N ASP A 344 -7.04 29.13 0.83
CA ASP A 344 -6.51 29.56 -0.47
C ASP A 344 -6.16 31.08 -0.46
N GLU A 345 -5.74 31.63 -1.60
CA GLU A 345 -5.45 33.06 -1.76
C GLU A 345 -6.66 33.97 -1.46
N LYS A 346 -7.87 33.42 -1.49
CA LYS A 346 -9.12 34.15 -1.17
C LYS A 346 -9.51 34.03 0.31
N GLY A 347 -8.75 33.26 1.09
CA GLY A 347 -9.01 33.03 2.50
C GLY A 347 -10.00 31.91 2.80
N GLU A 348 -10.36 31.07 1.81
CA GLU A 348 -11.26 29.94 1.95
C GLU A 348 -10.51 28.62 1.63
N PRO A 349 -10.79 27.50 2.32
CA PRO A 349 -10.27 26.20 1.94
C PRO A 349 -10.71 25.80 0.52
N ALA A 350 -9.78 25.36 -0.32
CA ALA A 350 -10.05 25.01 -1.72
C ALA A 350 -11.10 23.89 -1.88
N ALA A 351 -11.12 22.90 -0.97
CA ALA A 351 -12.11 21.81 -0.95
C ALA A 351 -13.47 22.22 -0.36
N GLY A 352 -13.64 23.49 0.00
CA GLY A 352 -14.80 23.92 0.74
C GLY A 352 -14.71 23.54 2.24
N ARG A 353 -15.83 23.77 2.96
CA ARG A 353 -15.83 23.65 4.41
C ARG A 353 -16.44 22.34 4.89
N LEU A 354 -16.10 21.22 4.44
CA LEU A 354 -16.59 19.94 4.95
C LEU A 354 -16.48 19.80 6.51
N GLY A 355 -16.46 20.96 7.20
CA GLY A 355 -16.29 21.06 8.64
C GLY A 355 -14.82 21.09 9.09
N ALA A 356 -13.88 21.15 8.16
CA ALA A 356 -12.46 21.14 8.47
C ALA A 356 -12.05 22.40 9.27
N PRO A 357 -11.41 22.24 10.45
CA PRO A 357 -10.91 23.36 11.23
C PRO A 357 -9.64 23.93 10.59
N ILE A 358 -9.50 25.24 10.59
CA ILE A 358 -8.26 25.92 10.18
C ILE A 358 -7.22 25.74 11.31
N PRO A 359 -6.04 25.16 11.02
CA PRO A 359 -5.00 24.92 12.00
C PRO A 359 -4.46 26.22 12.61
N ARG A 360 -4.24 26.26 13.91
CA ARG A 360 -3.65 27.41 14.57
C ARG A 360 -2.18 27.21 14.93
N HIS A 361 -1.75 26.00 15.21
CA HIS A 361 -0.38 25.56 15.51
C HIS A 361 0.40 26.53 16.42
N GLN A 362 -0.26 27.05 17.46
CA GLN A 362 0.36 28.03 18.34
C GLN A 362 1.55 27.41 19.10
N GLY A 363 2.70 28.11 19.01
CA GLY A 363 3.92 27.69 19.71
C GLY A 363 4.77 26.66 18.97
N ILE A 364 4.35 26.21 17.78
CA ILE A 364 5.15 25.34 16.93
C ILE A 364 6.03 26.21 16.02
N PRO A 365 7.37 26.02 16.02
CA PRO A 365 8.26 26.73 15.11
C PRO A 365 7.96 26.44 13.64
N SER A 366 8.06 27.45 12.77
CA SER A 366 7.74 27.34 11.34
C SER A 366 8.56 26.28 10.61
N ILE A 367 9.80 26.02 11.03
CA ILE A 367 10.68 25.00 10.46
C ILE A 367 10.05 23.60 10.43
N HIS A 368 9.10 23.29 11.35
CA HIS A 368 8.40 22.03 11.31
C HIS A 368 7.53 21.89 10.05
N PHE A 369 6.90 22.98 9.62
CA PHE A 369 6.05 22.96 8.41
C PHE A 369 6.87 22.89 7.12
N ASP A 370 8.14 23.30 7.17
CA ASP A 370 9.09 23.15 6.07
C ASP A 370 9.69 21.74 5.99
N LYS A 371 9.78 21.04 7.11
CA LYS A 371 10.48 19.75 7.22
C LYS A 371 9.57 18.55 7.48
N LEU A 372 8.32 18.76 7.86
CA LEU A 372 7.36 17.69 8.20
C LEU A 372 6.09 17.85 7.38
N THR A 373 5.54 16.73 6.95
CA THR A 373 4.18 16.69 6.41
C THR A 373 3.16 16.77 7.55
N CYS A 374 1.91 17.12 7.23
CA CYS A 374 0.82 17.09 8.21
C CYS A 374 0.71 15.69 8.85
N THR A 375 0.89 14.67 8.05
CA THR A 375 0.82 13.26 8.46
C THR A 375 1.90 12.85 9.46
N ALA A 376 3.08 13.50 9.45
CA ALA A 376 4.15 13.20 10.39
C ALA A 376 3.75 13.41 11.86
N CYS A 377 2.83 14.36 12.11
CA CYS A 377 2.32 14.64 13.45
C CYS A 377 0.91 14.09 13.68
N HIS A 378 0.09 14.00 12.63
CA HIS A 378 -1.33 13.69 12.75
C HIS A 378 -1.72 12.27 12.36
N SER A 379 -0.93 11.53 11.57
CA SER A 379 -1.25 10.15 11.22
C SER A 379 -0.62 9.15 12.18
N GLY A 380 -1.38 8.17 12.60
CA GLY A 380 -0.88 7.06 13.45
C GLY A 380 -0.53 5.82 12.62
N PRO A 381 0.13 4.80 13.22
CA PRO A 381 0.79 4.84 14.52
C PRO A 381 2.02 5.75 14.50
N TRP A 382 2.36 6.31 15.67
CA TRP A 382 3.59 7.10 15.80
C TRP A 382 4.83 6.23 15.90
N PRO A 383 6.02 6.80 15.66
CA PRO A 383 7.28 6.10 15.89
C PRO A 383 7.35 5.49 17.29
N GLN A 384 7.82 4.27 17.34
CA GLN A 384 8.00 3.49 18.57
C GLN A 384 9.49 3.17 18.76
N GLU A 385 9.87 2.73 19.95
CA GLU A 385 11.25 2.31 20.25
C GLU A 385 11.73 1.27 19.24
N GLN A 386 10.85 0.34 18.86
CA GLN A 386 11.08 -0.62 17.79
C GLN A 386 9.88 -0.68 16.84
N THR A 387 10.15 -0.70 15.53
CA THR A 387 9.10 -0.95 14.55
C THR A 387 8.67 -2.41 14.56
N GLY A 388 7.40 -2.64 14.23
CA GLY A 388 6.83 -3.98 14.13
C GLY A 388 6.44 -4.37 12.71
N LEU A 389 6.14 -5.66 12.53
CA LEU A 389 5.50 -6.15 11.32
C LEU A 389 4.01 -5.78 11.34
N VAL A 390 3.54 -5.25 10.23
CA VAL A 390 2.13 -4.89 10.05
C VAL A 390 1.53 -5.71 8.92
N LYS A 391 0.24 -6.00 9.06
CA LYS A 391 -0.50 -6.69 8.00
C LYS A 391 -0.84 -5.71 6.89
N THR A 392 -0.85 -6.20 5.66
CA THR A 392 -1.35 -5.42 4.52
C THR A 392 -2.83 -5.71 4.29
N SER A 393 -3.42 -5.00 3.33
CA SER A 393 -4.82 -5.16 2.98
C SER A 393 -5.05 -6.34 2.03
N ARG A 394 -6.29 -6.78 1.94
CA ARG A 394 -6.73 -7.80 0.97
C ARG A 394 -6.50 -7.38 -0.47
N ALA A 395 -6.57 -6.08 -0.76
CA ALA A 395 -6.34 -5.53 -2.08
C ALA A 395 -5.00 -5.97 -2.70
N HIS A 396 -4.04 -6.36 -1.86
CA HIS A 396 -2.72 -6.82 -2.29
C HIS A 396 -2.51 -8.34 -2.11
N ARG A 397 -3.51 -9.15 -2.44
CA ARG A 397 -3.56 -10.62 -2.31
C ARG A 397 -4.02 -11.12 -0.94
N LEU A 398 -4.01 -10.31 0.07
CA LEU A 398 -4.19 -10.75 1.45
C LEU A 398 -5.68 -10.80 1.83
N GLY A 399 -6.08 -11.87 2.46
CA GLY A 399 -7.39 -11.96 3.09
C GLY A 399 -8.49 -12.64 2.31
N THR A 400 -8.19 -13.40 1.25
CA THR A 400 -9.16 -14.43 0.86
C THR A 400 -9.14 -15.57 1.88
N PRO A 401 -10.31 -16.03 2.34
CA PRO A 401 -10.41 -17.03 3.40
C PRO A 401 -9.61 -18.30 3.18
N ASN A 402 -9.28 -18.64 1.94
CA ASN A 402 -8.60 -19.88 1.58
C ASN A 402 -7.14 -19.70 1.15
N VAL A 403 -6.61 -18.49 1.06
CA VAL A 403 -5.28 -18.23 0.51
C VAL A 403 -4.30 -17.70 1.54
N ASN A 404 -4.75 -16.94 2.53
CA ASN A 404 -3.88 -16.28 3.50
C ASN A 404 -4.35 -16.51 4.92
N LYS A 405 -4.35 -17.78 5.33
CA LYS A 405 -4.76 -18.17 6.68
C LYS A 405 -3.63 -18.10 7.68
N GLU A 406 -2.42 -18.43 7.23
CA GLU A 406 -1.27 -18.56 8.11
C GLU A 406 -0.40 -17.30 8.03
N PRO A 407 0.13 -16.83 9.16
CA PRO A 407 1.00 -15.64 9.20
C PRO A 407 2.23 -15.75 8.30
N ASP A 408 2.78 -16.92 8.15
CA ASP A 408 3.97 -17.24 7.33
C ASP A 408 3.72 -17.18 5.81
N THR A 409 2.46 -17.01 5.39
CA THR A 409 2.11 -16.79 3.97
C THR A 409 1.91 -15.31 3.63
N LEU A 410 2.08 -14.41 4.59
CA LEU A 410 1.84 -12.99 4.44
C LEU A 410 3.14 -12.23 4.20
N PRO A 411 3.17 -11.26 3.26
CA PRO A 411 4.31 -10.37 3.13
C PRO A 411 4.65 -9.65 4.42
N HIS A 412 5.93 -9.46 4.67
CA HIS A 412 6.45 -8.78 5.85
C HIS A 412 6.60 -7.29 5.58
N ILE A 413 5.74 -6.49 6.15
CA ILE A 413 5.74 -5.04 6.03
C ILE A 413 6.09 -4.44 7.37
N VAL A 414 7.11 -3.58 7.39
CA VAL A 414 7.60 -2.89 8.60
C VAL A 414 6.99 -1.50 8.69
N SER A 415 6.54 -1.12 9.87
CA SER A 415 5.95 0.21 10.14
C SER A 415 5.95 0.51 11.65
N PRO A 416 5.87 1.80 12.07
CA PRO A 416 5.96 3.03 11.28
C PRO A 416 7.41 3.47 11.06
N ILE A 417 7.71 4.01 9.90
CA ILE A 417 9.03 4.58 9.61
C ILE A 417 8.83 6.04 9.21
N LEU A 418 9.55 6.95 9.85
CA LEU A 418 9.62 8.35 9.41
C LEU A 418 10.77 8.51 8.43
N ALA A 419 10.45 8.78 7.19
CA ALA A 419 11.41 8.93 6.10
C ALA A 419 11.07 10.13 5.23
N LYS A 420 12.02 10.56 4.39
CA LYS A 420 11.75 11.58 3.37
C LYS A 420 10.69 11.09 2.41
N GLN A 421 9.69 11.91 2.16
CA GLN A 421 8.58 11.57 1.29
C GLN A 421 9.05 11.47 -0.16
N GLN A 422 8.64 10.40 -0.85
CA GLN A 422 8.89 10.25 -2.28
C GLN A 422 8.13 11.34 -3.09
N GLY A 423 8.77 11.82 -4.15
CA GLY A 423 8.15 12.76 -5.09
C GLY A 423 7.08 12.09 -5.96
N ILE A 424 6.34 12.89 -6.73
CA ILE A 424 5.38 12.42 -7.72
C ILE A 424 6.12 12.20 -9.05
N ILE A 425 5.88 11.05 -9.68
CA ILE A 425 6.32 10.74 -11.04
C ILE A 425 5.25 11.24 -11.98
N ALA A 426 5.47 12.40 -12.62
CA ALA A 426 4.53 12.98 -13.58
C ALA A 426 4.57 12.27 -14.94
N GLU A 427 5.78 11.93 -15.40
CA GLU A 427 6.01 11.21 -16.64
C GLU A 427 7.03 10.09 -16.37
N TYR A 428 6.78 8.93 -16.95
CA TYR A 428 7.77 7.87 -16.95
C TYR A 428 8.72 8.05 -18.14
N ALA A 429 10.01 8.13 -17.83
CA ALA A 429 11.08 7.99 -18.80
C ALA A 429 12.16 7.11 -18.20
N GLU A 430 12.74 6.21 -18.99
CA GLU A 430 13.84 5.35 -18.53
C GLU A 430 14.99 6.21 -18.00
N GLY A 431 15.41 5.97 -16.77
CA GLY A 431 16.43 6.77 -16.08
C GLY A 431 15.93 8.02 -15.38
N THR A 432 14.61 8.24 -15.30
CA THR A 432 14.05 9.35 -14.52
C THR A 432 14.30 9.15 -13.04
N VAL A 433 14.99 10.10 -12.41
CA VAL A 433 15.17 10.15 -10.96
C VAL A 433 13.99 10.90 -10.36
N VAL A 434 13.21 10.22 -9.53
CA VAL A 434 12.14 10.85 -8.76
C VAL A 434 12.77 11.73 -7.70
N PRO A 435 12.51 13.05 -7.67
CA PRO A 435 13.00 13.89 -6.59
C PRO A 435 12.46 13.39 -5.26
N ALA A 436 13.32 13.11 -4.31
CA ALA A 436 12.90 12.85 -2.95
C ALA A 436 12.25 14.13 -2.39
N GLY A 437 11.10 14.00 -1.77
CA GLY A 437 10.49 15.11 -1.04
C GLY A 437 11.41 15.52 0.12
N GLU A 438 11.44 16.80 0.43
CA GLU A 438 12.24 17.34 1.54
C GLU A 438 11.60 17.06 2.91
N LYS A 439 10.28 16.87 2.94
CA LYS A 439 9.51 16.71 4.17
C LYS A 439 9.48 15.24 4.63
N LEU A 440 9.61 15.04 5.92
CA LEU A 440 9.43 13.73 6.54
C LEU A 440 7.94 13.38 6.62
N ALA A 441 7.63 12.14 6.30
CA ALA A 441 6.30 11.54 6.40
C ALA A 441 6.39 10.12 7.01
N PRO A 442 5.30 9.62 7.61
CA PRO A 442 5.25 8.23 8.04
C PRO A 442 5.11 7.31 6.84
N HIS A 443 5.88 6.21 6.86
CA HIS A 443 5.93 5.21 5.80
C HIS A 443 5.74 3.80 6.34
N LYS A 444 5.32 2.92 5.45
CA LYS A 444 5.55 1.48 5.52
C LYS A 444 6.73 1.13 4.64
N ALA A 445 7.42 0.06 4.99
CA ALA A 445 8.57 -0.44 4.25
C ALA A 445 8.44 -1.92 3.94
N LEU A 446 8.98 -2.31 2.80
CA LEU A 446 9.22 -3.68 2.41
C LEU A 446 10.71 -3.88 2.20
N TRP A 447 11.33 -4.80 2.93
CA TRP A 447 12.69 -5.22 2.67
C TRP A 447 12.69 -6.25 1.54
N PRO A 448 13.37 -6.00 0.41
CA PRO A 448 13.45 -6.97 -0.66
C PRO A 448 14.33 -8.15 -0.24
N ASN A 449 13.83 -9.36 -0.48
CA ASN A 449 14.56 -10.61 -0.30
C ASN A 449 14.34 -11.44 -1.57
N PHE A 450 15.33 -11.57 -2.46
CA PHE A 450 15.15 -12.31 -3.70
C PHE A 450 16.48 -12.74 -4.37
N TRP A 451 16.37 -13.76 -5.19
CA TRP A 451 17.47 -14.27 -6.01
C TRP A 451 17.50 -13.55 -7.34
N GLY A 452 18.67 -13.05 -7.75
CA GLY A 452 18.82 -12.26 -8.97
C GLY A 452 20.10 -12.60 -9.73
N VAL A 453 20.27 -11.98 -10.90
CA VAL A 453 21.49 -11.96 -11.70
C VAL A 453 22.06 -10.55 -11.67
N PHE A 454 23.35 -10.44 -11.40
CA PHE A 454 24.07 -9.18 -11.33
C PHE A 454 24.94 -9.01 -12.57
N ASP A 455 24.75 -7.95 -13.31
CA ASP A 455 25.51 -7.61 -14.53
C ASP A 455 26.73 -6.71 -14.26
N GLY A 456 27.01 -6.38 -13.00
CA GLY A 456 28.05 -5.44 -12.57
C GLY A 456 27.52 -4.07 -12.16
N ASN A 457 26.26 -3.75 -12.49
CA ASN A 457 25.61 -2.49 -12.14
C ASN A 457 24.18 -2.70 -11.65
N ASN A 458 23.41 -3.54 -12.33
CA ASN A 458 22.01 -3.78 -12.02
C ASN A 458 21.77 -5.21 -11.58
N VAL A 459 20.74 -5.41 -10.80
CA VAL A 459 20.23 -6.73 -10.41
C VAL A 459 18.89 -6.97 -11.10
N THR A 460 18.83 -8.05 -11.87
CA THR A 460 17.58 -8.53 -12.47
C THR A 460 17.12 -9.77 -11.70
N PRO A 461 15.89 -9.84 -11.20
CA PRO A 461 15.37 -11.03 -10.53
C PRO A 461 15.46 -12.26 -11.44
N ILE A 462 15.73 -13.43 -10.84
CA ILE A 462 15.61 -14.71 -11.54
C ILE A 462 14.13 -15.11 -11.50
N ALA A 463 13.62 -15.62 -12.64
CA ALA A 463 12.24 -16.12 -12.71
C ALA A 463 11.95 -17.13 -11.59
N ILE A 464 10.82 -16.96 -10.92
CA ILE A 464 10.45 -17.75 -9.72
C ILE A 464 10.41 -19.25 -10.03
N SER A 465 9.92 -19.65 -11.21
CA SER A 465 9.91 -21.04 -11.65
C SER A 465 11.32 -21.64 -11.76
N THR A 466 12.32 -20.83 -12.11
CA THR A 466 13.72 -21.25 -12.16
C THR A 466 14.30 -21.38 -10.75
N VAL A 467 13.99 -20.42 -9.86
CA VAL A 467 14.41 -20.49 -8.45
C VAL A 467 13.83 -21.75 -7.79
N ASP A 468 12.54 -22.01 -7.94
CA ASP A 468 11.88 -23.17 -7.35
C ASP A 468 12.46 -24.49 -7.90
N LYS A 469 12.68 -24.57 -9.22
CA LYS A 469 13.29 -25.73 -9.85
C LYS A 469 14.70 -26.05 -9.32
N VAL A 470 15.49 -25.01 -9.01
CA VAL A 470 16.87 -25.18 -8.56
C VAL A 470 16.98 -25.32 -7.06
N LEU A 471 16.29 -24.48 -6.30
CA LEU A 471 16.43 -24.35 -4.85
C LEU A 471 15.32 -25.06 -4.07
N GLY A 472 14.10 -25.19 -4.61
CA GLY A 472 12.97 -25.75 -3.89
C GLY A 472 13.26 -27.13 -3.28
N GLY A 473 13.77 -28.06 -4.08
CA GLY A 473 14.17 -29.37 -3.59
C GLY A 473 15.41 -29.40 -2.69
N MET A 474 16.23 -28.35 -2.71
CA MET A 474 17.36 -28.16 -1.80
C MET A 474 16.86 -27.72 -0.43
N PHE A 475 16.01 -26.71 -0.38
CA PHE A 475 15.45 -26.20 0.88
C PHE A 475 14.54 -27.22 1.56
N ASP A 476 13.74 -27.99 0.81
CA ASP A 476 12.93 -29.09 1.36
C ASP A 476 13.78 -30.14 2.11
N LYS A 477 15.00 -30.40 1.64
CA LYS A 477 15.90 -31.39 2.27
C LYS A 477 16.63 -30.86 3.47
N LEU A 478 16.81 -29.54 3.56
CA LEU A 478 17.55 -28.92 4.66
C LEU A 478 16.70 -28.81 5.94
N GLU A 479 15.35 -28.93 5.82
CA GLU A 479 14.41 -28.80 6.94
C GLU A 479 14.76 -27.58 7.83
N LEU A 480 14.99 -26.43 7.20
CA LEU A 480 15.42 -25.20 7.88
C LEU A 480 14.42 -24.81 8.97
N PRO A 481 14.87 -24.46 10.18
CA PRO A 481 13.99 -23.92 11.19
C PRO A 481 13.36 -22.61 10.72
N TYR A 482 12.21 -22.27 11.26
CA TYR A 482 11.49 -21.04 10.94
C TYR A 482 11.56 -20.05 12.09
N HIS A 483 11.90 -18.82 11.77
CA HIS A 483 11.85 -17.70 12.69
C HIS A 483 11.10 -16.53 12.04
N GLU A 484 10.10 -16.00 12.75
CA GLU A 484 9.29 -14.84 12.31
C GLU A 484 8.71 -14.95 10.89
N GLY A 485 8.37 -16.17 10.45
CA GLY A 485 7.78 -16.44 9.13
C GLY A 485 8.80 -16.73 8.02
N TRP A 486 10.10 -16.64 8.31
CA TRP A 486 11.16 -17.00 7.37
C TRP A 486 11.86 -18.30 7.78
N PRO A 487 12.28 -19.16 6.81
CA PRO A 487 13.30 -20.14 7.06
C PRO A 487 14.62 -19.45 7.40
N GLU A 488 15.35 -20.00 8.35
CA GLU A 488 16.66 -19.45 8.73
C GLU A 488 17.73 -19.75 7.68
N LEU A 489 18.24 -18.71 7.01
CA LEU A 489 19.34 -18.84 6.07
C LEU A 489 20.67 -18.49 6.74
N THR A 490 21.60 -19.44 6.74
CA THR A 490 23.00 -19.21 7.10
C THR A 490 23.81 -18.79 5.86
N GLU A 491 24.96 -18.17 6.07
CA GLU A 491 25.88 -17.79 4.99
C GLU A 491 26.28 -19.00 4.13
N GLU A 492 26.44 -20.19 4.74
CA GLU A 492 26.75 -21.44 4.03
C GLU A 492 25.64 -21.86 3.08
N VAL A 493 24.38 -21.80 3.56
CA VAL A 493 23.19 -22.12 2.76
C VAL A 493 23.07 -21.17 1.57
N ILE A 494 23.30 -19.87 1.80
CA ILE A 494 23.28 -18.86 0.73
C ILE A 494 24.38 -19.13 -0.29
N ALA A 495 25.61 -19.42 0.17
CA ALA A 495 26.72 -19.73 -0.74
C ALA A 495 26.43 -20.95 -1.60
N ASP A 496 25.83 -22.00 -1.04
CA ASP A 496 25.48 -23.20 -1.78
C ASP A 496 24.31 -22.99 -2.76
N ALA A 497 23.32 -22.19 -2.35
CA ALA A 497 22.23 -21.77 -3.22
C ALA A 497 22.75 -20.96 -4.43
N LEU A 498 23.66 -20.01 -4.20
CA LEU A 498 24.29 -19.22 -5.27
C LEU A 498 25.13 -20.09 -6.20
N LYS A 499 25.88 -21.08 -5.68
CA LYS A 499 26.61 -22.07 -6.51
C LYS A 499 25.66 -22.88 -7.40
N ALA A 500 24.49 -23.25 -6.87
CA ALA A 500 23.48 -23.98 -7.64
C ALA A 500 22.86 -23.10 -8.74
N LEU A 501 22.49 -21.86 -8.42
CA LEU A 501 21.89 -20.91 -9.36
C LEU A 501 22.86 -20.46 -10.45
N ASN A 502 24.14 -20.27 -10.16
CA ASN A 502 25.17 -19.91 -11.16
C ASN A 502 25.27 -20.91 -12.32
N LYS A 503 24.84 -22.16 -12.12
CA LYS A 503 24.80 -23.18 -13.18
C LYS A 503 23.62 -23.02 -14.12
N SER A 504 22.59 -22.30 -13.73
CA SER A 504 21.29 -22.25 -14.42
C SER A 504 20.87 -20.84 -14.82
N ALA A 505 21.38 -19.80 -14.17
CA ALA A 505 20.89 -18.43 -14.29
C ALA A 505 21.49 -17.61 -15.47
N GLY A 506 22.47 -18.17 -16.20
CA GLY A 506 23.07 -17.50 -17.36
C GLY A 506 23.92 -16.27 -17.02
N GLY A 507 24.24 -16.03 -15.74
CA GLY A 507 25.05 -14.91 -15.25
C GLY A 507 25.49 -15.10 -13.80
N LYS A 508 26.08 -14.08 -13.20
CA LYS A 508 26.49 -14.11 -11.78
C LYS A 508 25.27 -14.03 -10.87
N ALA A 509 24.90 -15.14 -10.28
CA ALA A 509 23.77 -15.19 -9.33
C ALA A 509 24.12 -14.41 -8.06
N VAL A 510 23.13 -13.70 -7.53
CA VAL A 510 23.19 -12.92 -6.30
C VAL A 510 21.96 -13.15 -5.45
N TYR A 511 22.08 -12.91 -4.15
CA TYR A 511 20.93 -12.84 -3.25
C TYR A 511 20.83 -11.43 -2.68
N ILE A 512 19.67 -10.84 -2.81
CA ILE A 512 19.31 -9.54 -2.22
C ILE A 512 18.61 -9.82 -0.91
N SER A 513 19.15 -9.35 0.20
CA SER A 513 18.54 -9.50 1.54
C SER A 513 19.23 -8.60 2.54
N ALA A 514 18.58 -8.35 3.68
CA ALA A 514 19.14 -7.58 4.80
C ALA A 514 19.70 -6.20 4.43
N GLY A 515 19.21 -5.59 3.37
CA GLY A 515 19.75 -4.31 2.86
C GLY A 515 21.05 -4.44 2.10
N LYS A 516 21.49 -5.65 1.73
CA LYS A 516 22.76 -5.95 1.04
C LYS A 516 22.58 -6.88 -0.14
N LEU A 517 23.57 -6.88 -1.01
CA LEU A 517 23.72 -7.82 -2.10
C LEU A 517 24.81 -8.85 -1.71
N PHE A 518 24.44 -10.12 -1.73
CA PHE A 518 25.33 -11.25 -1.48
C PHE A 518 25.72 -11.92 -2.80
N ASN A 519 26.99 -12.15 -3.01
CA ASN A 519 27.52 -12.86 -4.19
C ASN A 519 28.72 -13.72 -3.81
N LEU A 520 29.15 -14.58 -4.73
CA LEU A 520 30.37 -15.36 -4.57
C LEU A 520 31.55 -14.67 -5.25
N ASP A 521 32.69 -14.63 -4.58
CA ASP A 521 33.98 -14.26 -5.20
C ASP A 521 34.53 -15.39 -6.09
N ASP A 522 35.70 -15.15 -6.71
CA ASP A 522 36.36 -16.12 -7.59
C ASP A 522 36.81 -17.40 -6.84
N SER A 523 36.94 -17.34 -5.51
CA SER A 523 37.27 -18.48 -4.66
C SER A 523 36.01 -19.27 -4.21
N GLY A 524 34.82 -18.77 -4.51
CA GLY A 524 33.53 -19.34 -4.11
C GLY A 524 33.13 -19.01 -2.68
N GLN A 525 33.75 -17.97 -2.08
CA GLN A 525 33.36 -17.46 -0.76
C GLN A 525 32.29 -16.38 -0.90
N LEU A 526 31.38 -16.33 0.09
CA LEU A 526 30.33 -15.33 0.14
C LEU A 526 30.91 -13.95 0.44
N GLN A 527 30.48 -12.97 -0.35
CA GLN A 527 30.82 -11.55 -0.20
C GLN A 527 29.53 -10.74 -0.11
N GLU A 528 29.54 -9.69 0.69
CA GLU A 528 28.44 -8.73 0.80
C GLU A 528 28.86 -7.35 0.32
N GLN A 529 27.93 -6.63 -0.29
CA GLN A 529 28.13 -5.23 -0.69
C GLN A 529 26.82 -4.43 -0.60
N GLU A 530 26.95 -3.12 -0.41
CA GLU A 530 25.82 -2.20 -0.52
C GLU A 530 25.34 -2.13 -1.97
N HIS A 531 24.01 -2.16 -2.18
CA HIS A 531 23.45 -2.05 -3.52
C HIS A 531 22.04 -1.41 -3.46
N PRO A 532 21.66 -0.55 -4.43
CA PRO A 532 20.34 0.08 -4.47
C PRO A 532 19.16 -0.91 -4.47
N ALA A 533 19.29 -2.06 -5.16
CA ALA A 533 18.27 -3.11 -5.19
C ALA A 533 17.98 -3.74 -3.83
N ALA A 534 18.87 -3.57 -2.85
CA ALA A 534 18.71 -4.08 -1.49
C ALA A 534 18.08 -3.06 -0.52
N GLN A 535 17.91 -1.81 -0.96
CA GLN A 535 17.27 -0.80 -0.12
C GLN A 535 15.78 -1.11 0.04
N PRO A 536 15.19 -0.82 1.21
CA PRO A 536 13.77 -1.06 1.42
C PRO A 536 12.93 -0.18 0.50
N TYR A 537 11.89 -0.78 -0.07
CA TYR A 537 10.86 -0.03 -0.78
C TYR A 537 9.95 0.66 0.23
N LEU A 538 9.81 1.97 0.13
CA LEU A 538 9.03 2.81 1.06
C LEU A 538 7.81 3.40 0.37
N TRP A 539 6.66 3.42 1.07
CA TRP A 539 5.49 4.18 0.61
C TRP A 539 4.82 4.90 1.78
N PRO A 540 4.34 6.14 1.56
CA PRO A 540 3.77 6.94 2.62
C PRO A 540 2.40 6.43 3.06
N ILE A 541 2.04 6.74 4.30
CA ILE A 541 0.73 6.48 4.89
C ILE A 541 0.14 7.79 5.43
N ALA A 542 -1.19 7.92 5.33
CA ALA A 542 -1.89 9.11 5.76
C ALA A 542 -3.16 8.82 6.59
N HIS A 543 -3.39 7.57 6.94
CA HIS A 543 -4.58 7.15 7.68
C HIS A 543 -4.38 7.22 9.20
N ASN A 544 -5.47 6.97 9.94
CA ASN A 544 -5.55 7.07 11.39
C ASN A 544 -5.20 8.49 11.88
N VAL A 545 -5.79 9.47 11.21
CA VAL A 545 -5.56 10.88 11.53
C VAL A 545 -6.11 11.21 12.90
N ARG A 546 -5.24 11.76 13.77
CA ARG A 546 -5.56 12.10 15.14
C ARG A 546 -5.93 13.58 15.27
N PRO A 547 -6.89 13.91 16.17
CA PRO A 547 -7.16 15.30 16.50
C PRO A 547 -5.94 15.98 17.13
N ALA A 548 -5.91 17.30 17.10
CA ALA A 548 -4.78 18.09 17.63
C ALA A 548 -4.37 17.72 19.07
N ALA A 549 -5.35 17.33 19.91
CA ALA A 549 -5.09 16.92 21.28
C ALA A 549 -4.37 15.56 21.41
N GLN A 550 -4.25 14.82 20.33
CA GLN A 550 -3.60 13.52 20.26
C GLN A 550 -2.46 13.49 19.23
N ALA A 551 -2.14 14.63 18.62
CA ALA A 551 -1.04 14.72 17.68
C ALA A 551 0.32 14.50 18.34
N LEU A 552 1.30 14.03 17.57
CA LEU A 552 2.68 13.90 18.05
C LEU A 552 3.22 15.28 18.47
N GLY A 553 3.89 15.36 19.59
CA GLY A 553 4.40 16.61 20.16
C GLY A 553 3.41 17.34 21.11
N VAL A 554 2.17 16.85 21.25
CA VAL A 554 1.17 17.45 22.15
C VAL A 554 1.60 17.42 23.62
N ARG A 555 2.39 16.42 24.02
CA ARG A 555 2.92 16.29 25.38
C ARG A 555 4.15 17.15 25.63
N TYR A 556 4.70 17.78 24.66
CA TYR A 556 5.83 18.71 24.63
C TYR A 556 6.83 18.37 23.51
N CYS A 557 7.76 19.25 23.27
CA CYS A 557 8.83 19.11 22.30
C CYS A 557 9.68 17.85 22.49
N THR A 558 9.72 17.31 23.71
CA THR A 558 10.45 16.08 24.06
C THR A 558 9.86 14.81 23.49
N ASP A 559 8.63 14.82 22.96
CA ASP A 559 8.08 13.67 22.23
C ASP A 559 8.96 13.31 21.01
N CYS A 560 9.61 14.33 20.41
CA CYS A 560 10.53 14.13 19.28
C CYS A 560 11.98 14.48 19.65
N HIS A 561 12.19 15.46 20.55
CA HIS A 561 13.51 16.04 20.85
C HIS A 561 14.10 15.57 22.20
N ALA A 562 13.73 14.38 22.67
CA ALA A 562 14.46 13.70 23.72
C ALA A 562 15.62 12.88 23.14
N THR A 563 16.64 12.60 23.96
CA THR A 563 17.85 11.86 23.54
C THR A 563 17.61 10.39 23.22
N ASP A 564 16.43 9.90 23.54
CA ASP A 564 15.92 8.56 23.34
C ASP A 564 14.58 8.54 22.56
N ALA A 565 14.16 9.70 22.03
CA ALA A 565 12.89 9.78 21.33
C ALA A 565 12.89 8.91 20.06
N ALA A 566 11.89 8.05 19.96
CA ALA A 566 11.74 7.13 18.83
C ALA A 566 11.66 7.83 17.47
N PHE A 567 11.30 9.10 17.45
CA PHE A 567 11.24 9.92 16.24
C PHE A 567 12.58 9.94 15.48
N PHE A 568 13.70 10.00 16.20
CA PHE A 568 15.05 9.97 15.61
C PHE A 568 15.81 8.67 15.93
N PHE A 569 15.58 8.10 17.11
CA PHE A 569 16.46 7.05 17.66
C PHE A 569 15.78 5.68 17.74
N GLY A 570 14.53 5.57 17.30
CA GLY A 570 13.82 4.29 17.23
C GLY A 570 14.54 3.27 16.33
N ASP A 571 14.38 2.02 16.66
CA ASP A 571 14.93 0.90 15.93
C ASP A 571 13.97 0.44 14.83
N VAL A 572 14.42 0.49 13.58
CA VAL A 572 13.70 0.00 12.43
C VAL A 572 14.15 -1.41 12.11
N LYS A 573 13.22 -2.35 12.23
CA LYS A 573 13.48 -3.76 11.94
C LYS A 573 13.90 -3.94 10.48
N VAL A 574 14.99 -4.67 10.27
CA VAL A 574 15.41 -5.19 8.97
C VAL A 574 14.83 -6.59 8.84
N ASP A 575 13.80 -6.72 8.00
CA ASP A 575 13.14 -8.01 7.81
C ASP A 575 13.93 -8.86 6.81
N THR A 576 14.40 -10.02 7.24
CA THR A 576 15.30 -10.88 6.47
C THR A 576 15.25 -12.32 6.96
N PRO A 577 15.41 -13.32 6.06
CA PRO A 577 15.63 -14.70 6.46
C PRO A 577 17.05 -15.00 6.97
N LEU A 578 17.99 -14.04 6.87
CA LEU A 578 19.34 -14.25 7.38
C LEU A 578 19.37 -14.31 8.90
N VAL A 579 20.05 -15.31 9.42
CA VAL A 579 20.36 -15.40 10.84
C VAL A 579 21.79 -14.94 11.08
N THR A 580 21.96 -13.95 11.94
CA THR A 580 23.29 -13.63 12.48
C THR A 580 23.70 -14.74 13.44
N THR A 581 24.83 -15.39 13.14
CA THR A 581 25.41 -16.40 14.04
C THR A 581 25.62 -15.80 15.41
N LYS A 582 24.98 -16.38 16.43
CA LYS A 582 25.22 -16.01 17.81
C LYS A 582 26.62 -16.44 18.23
N GLU A 583 27.32 -15.56 18.91
CA GLU A 583 28.24 -16.02 19.95
C GLU A 583 27.41 -16.79 20.98
N VAL A 584 27.64 -18.08 21.06
CA VAL A 584 27.16 -18.90 22.17
C VAL A 584 27.90 -18.36 23.39
N VAL A 585 27.26 -17.52 24.20
CA VAL A 585 27.78 -17.17 25.52
C VAL A 585 27.75 -18.48 26.30
N SER A 586 28.93 -19.09 26.45
CA SER A 586 29.05 -20.30 27.22
C SER A 586 28.69 -19.96 28.67
N VAL A 587 27.97 -20.85 29.33
CA VAL A 587 27.55 -20.70 30.75
C VAL A 587 28.75 -20.48 31.68
N GLU A 588 30.00 -20.65 31.20
CA GLU A 588 31.23 -20.41 31.94
C GLU A 588 31.57 -18.93 32.13
N ASP A 589 30.95 -18.01 31.36
CA ASP A 589 31.18 -16.55 31.50
C ASP A 589 30.18 -15.84 32.42
N ILE A 590 29.21 -16.54 33.01
CA ILE A 590 28.36 -16.00 34.07
C ILE A 590 29.12 -16.13 35.40
N VAL A 591 29.93 -15.14 35.72
CA VAL A 591 30.50 -14.97 37.03
C VAL A 591 29.35 -14.64 37.99
N VAL A 592 28.81 -15.67 38.63
CA VAL A 592 27.92 -15.49 39.76
C VAL A 592 28.76 -14.88 40.88
N ASP A 593 28.51 -13.62 41.22
CA ASP A 593 29.12 -12.99 42.38
C ASP A 593 28.72 -13.77 43.65
N GLN A 594 29.62 -14.66 44.09
CA GLN A 594 29.42 -15.53 45.24
C GLN A 594 29.28 -14.75 46.55
N ASN A 595 29.37 -13.42 46.57
CA ASN A 595 29.25 -12.58 47.74
C ASN A 595 27.83 -12.07 48.02
N ALA A 596 26.86 -12.39 47.15
CA ALA A 596 25.45 -11.97 47.32
C ALA A 596 24.56 -13.03 47.98
N VAL A 597 25.07 -14.21 48.35
CA VAL A 597 24.29 -15.27 48.98
C VAL A 597 24.71 -15.44 50.45
N SER A 598 24.22 -14.58 51.28
CA SER A 598 24.11 -14.86 52.71
C SER A 598 22.73 -14.40 53.20
N ASP A 599 21.72 -15.10 52.85
CA ASP A 599 20.58 -15.33 53.74
C ASP A 599 19.83 -16.60 53.37
N SER A 600 19.71 -17.46 54.34
CA SER A 600 19.26 -18.82 54.33
C SER A 600 17.76 -18.94 54.04
N ASN A 601 17.42 -20.00 53.29
CA ASN A 601 16.11 -20.66 53.13
C ASN A 601 15.37 -20.37 51.81
N ILE A 602 16.00 -20.67 50.66
CA ILE A 602 15.26 -21.05 49.46
C ILE A 602 15.87 -22.34 48.93
N VAL A 603 15.11 -23.43 48.98
CA VAL A 603 15.40 -24.70 48.31
C VAL A 603 15.15 -24.42 46.83
N PRO A 604 16.11 -24.64 45.90
CA PRO A 604 15.85 -24.48 44.49
C PRO A 604 14.89 -25.59 44.03
N ASP A 605 13.76 -25.17 43.53
CA ASP A 605 12.84 -26.09 42.80
C ASP A 605 13.57 -26.63 41.59
N GLN A 606 13.59 -27.94 41.45
CA GLN A 606 14.31 -28.67 40.37
C GLN A 606 13.72 -28.48 38.98
N GLU A 607 12.71 -27.63 38.80
CA GLU A 607 12.08 -27.34 37.50
C GLU A 607 12.66 -26.16 36.73
N VAL A 608 13.62 -25.41 37.27
CA VAL A 608 14.21 -24.21 36.64
C VAL A 608 15.40 -24.53 35.71
N ILE A 609 15.82 -25.77 35.60
CA ILE A 609 17.01 -26.15 34.78
C ILE A 609 16.65 -26.65 33.37
N ALA A 610 15.37 -26.71 33.01
CA ALA A 610 14.96 -27.28 31.72
C ALA A 610 14.73 -26.28 30.56
N ASP A 611 14.91 -24.97 30.77
CA ASP A 611 14.61 -23.93 29.73
C ASP A 611 15.84 -23.08 29.33
N LEU A 612 17.06 -23.63 29.39
CA LEU A 612 18.28 -22.90 29.01
C LEU A 612 18.71 -23.07 27.54
N ASP A 613 17.84 -23.59 26.70
CA ASP A 613 18.06 -23.67 25.24
C ASP A 613 17.20 -22.67 24.44
N GLU A 614 16.68 -21.62 25.05
CA GLU A 614 16.03 -20.55 24.30
C GLU A 614 17.12 -19.73 23.59
N ILE A 615 17.30 -20.02 22.29
CA ILE A 615 18.17 -19.24 21.42
C ILE A 615 17.56 -17.84 21.29
N GLU A 616 18.11 -16.86 21.99
CA GLU A 616 17.69 -15.46 21.86
C GLU A 616 18.18 -14.89 20.52
N TYR A 617 17.31 -14.75 19.53
CA TYR A 617 17.65 -14.18 18.24
C TYR A 617 17.81 -12.66 18.34
N GLN A 618 19.00 -12.16 18.05
CA GLN A 618 19.22 -10.73 17.94
C GLN A 618 18.78 -10.27 16.55
N GLY A 619 17.59 -9.64 16.45
CA GLY A 619 17.10 -9.07 15.21
C GLY A 619 18.05 -8.00 14.64
N MET A 620 18.09 -7.87 13.32
CA MET A 620 18.82 -6.78 12.67
C MET A 620 17.98 -5.50 12.68
N TYR A 621 18.57 -4.39 13.06
CA TYR A 621 17.91 -3.09 13.14
C TYR A 621 18.78 -1.99 12.52
N LYS A 622 18.11 -1.02 11.88
CA LYS A 622 18.67 0.27 11.49
C LYS A 622 18.04 1.36 12.34
N LYS A 623 18.72 2.46 12.53
CA LYS A 623 18.17 3.58 13.32
C LYS A 623 17.27 4.46 12.46
N MET A 624 16.22 5.02 13.07
CA MET A 624 15.24 5.87 12.39
C MET A 624 15.89 7.07 11.67
N TYR A 625 16.96 7.67 12.25
CA TYR A 625 17.66 8.80 11.65
C TYR A 625 18.33 8.47 10.31
N GLU A 626 18.64 7.20 10.03
CA GLU A 626 19.20 6.76 8.74
C GLU A 626 18.18 6.95 7.60
N PHE A 627 16.89 6.71 7.86
CA PHE A 627 15.81 6.91 6.90
C PHE A 627 15.45 8.40 6.71
N GLN A 628 15.88 9.24 7.64
CA GLN A 628 15.66 10.68 7.62
C GLN A 628 16.82 11.45 7.00
N ASP A 629 17.94 10.76 6.71
CA ASP A 629 19.20 11.38 6.25
C ASP A 629 19.69 12.47 7.23
N ILE A 630 19.72 12.13 8.51
CA ILE A 630 20.14 13.01 9.61
C ILE A 630 21.40 12.46 10.27
N ASP A 631 22.41 13.33 10.44
CA ASP A 631 23.61 12.98 11.21
C ASP A 631 23.24 12.66 12.67
N PRO A 632 23.56 11.46 13.18
CA PRO A 632 23.19 11.04 14.52
C PRO A 632 23.80 11.91 15.62
N THR A 633 25.00 12.42 15.42
CA THR A 633 25.68 13.29 16.37
C THR A 633 24.95 14.62 16.50
N TYR A 634 24.54 15.18 15.37
CA TYR A 634 23.76 16.41 15.33
C TYR A 634 22.38 16.22 16.00
N ALA A 635 21.68 15.14 15.64
CA ALA A 635 20.38 14.82 16.23
C ALA A 635 20.49 14.66 17.77
N TRP A 636 21.52 13.97 18.25
CA TRP A 636 21.74 13.78 19.68
C TRP A 636 22.11 15.08 20.38
N LEU A 637 23.03 15.87 19.86
CA LEU A 637 23.42 17.16 20.43
C LEU A 637 22.23 18.12 20.49
N PHE A 638 21.40 18.13 19.46
CA PHE A 638 20.20 18.95 19.44
C PHE A 638 19.21 18.50 20.52
N ALA A 639 18.92 17.20 20.61
CA ALA A 639 18.06 16.63 21.64
C ALA A 639 18.61 16.89 23.06
N PHE A 640 19.91 16.66 23.27
CA PHE A 640 20.58 16.98 24.54
C PHE A 640 20.41 18.45 24.91
N SER A 641 20.68 19.38 24.00
CA SER A 641 20.50 20.80 24.22
C SER A 641 19.06 21.16 24.60
N PHE A 642 18.09 20.43 24.04
CA PHE A 642 16.66 20.65 24.29
C PHE A 642 16.25 20.19 25.71
N VAL A 643 16.66 18.99 26.10
CA VAL A 643 16.39 18.43 27.44
C VAL A 643 17.04 19.26 28.51
N PHE A 644 18.28 19.70 28.31
CA PHE A 644 19.05 20.49 29.29
C PHE A 644 18.83 22.00 29.17
N ARG A 645 18.00 22.45 28.23
CA ARG A 645 17.72 23.88 28.03
C ARG A 645 17.34 24.68 29.28
N PRO A 646 16.53 24.18 30.26
CA PRO A 646 16.25 24.88 31.50
C PRO A 646 17.51 25.07 32.35
N TRP A 647 18.35 24.04 32.45
CA TRP A 647 19.60 24.08 33.18
C TRP A 647 20.61 25.01 32.52
N MET A 648 20.71 25.00 31.19
CA MET A 648 21.54 25.92 30.42
C MET A 648 21.14 27.38 30.71
N LYS A 649 19.84 27.68 30.72
CA LYS A 649 19.33 29.02 31.05
C LYS A 649 19.70 29.41 32.47
N LEU A 650 19.59 28.51 33.45
CA LEU A 650 19.98 28.75 34.82
C LEU A 650 21.49 29.02 34.94
N ILE A 651 22.32 28.22 34.27
CA ILE A 651 23.78 28.42 34.23
C ILE A 651 24.12 29.77 33.62
N VAL A 652 23.54 30.12 32.47
CA VAL A 652 23.77 31.42 31.81
C VAL A 652 23.35 32.57 32.75
N PHE A 653 22.22 32.46 33.42
CA PHE A 653 21.75 33.43 34.38
C PHE A 653 22.75 33.60 35.55
N CYS A 654 23.19 32.49 36.17
CA CYS A 654 24.18 32.52 37.24
C CYS A 654 25.52 33.13 36.78
N CYS A 655 26.02 32.73 35.62
CA CYS A 655 27.23 33.29 35.03
C CYS A 655 27.10 34.80 34.74
N SER A 656 25.94 35.22 34.26
CA SER A 656 25.65 36.65 34.02
C SER A 656 25.66 37.46 35.30
N LEU A 657 25.11 36.92 36.41
CA LEU A 657 25.16 37.56 37.74
C LEU A 657 26.61 37.68 38.27
N ILE A 658 27.39 36.60 38.12
CA ILE A 658 28.80 36.61 38.52
C ILE A 658 29.56 37.65 37.69
N LEU A 659 29.38 37.69 36.41
CA LEU A 659 30.02 38.68 35.52
C LEU A 659 29.62 40.11 35.88
N ALA A 660 28.32 40.35 36.12
CA ALA A 660 27.83 41.65 36.57
C ALA A 660 28.45 42.06 37.92
N GLY A 661 28.57 41.12 38.88
CA GLY A 661 29.25 41.36 40.17
C GLY A 661 30.71 41.70 39.96
N VAL A 662 31.42 40.98 39.13
CA VAL A 662 32.84 41.25 38.83
C VAL A 662 32.99 42.63 38.17
N LEU A 663 32.17 42.95 37.18
CA LEU A 663 32.20 44.26 36.53
C LEU A 663 31.89 45.40 37.50
N LEU A 664 30.92 45.21 38.42
CA LEU A 664 30.61 46.18 39.48
C LEU A 664 31.79 46.39 40.38
N LEU A 665 32.48 45.35 40.85
CA LEU A 665 33.67 45.46 41.68
C LEU A 665 34.80 46.21 40.98
N TYR A 666 35.04 45.96 39.69
CA TYR A 666 35.99 46.69 38.88
C TYR A 666 35.59 48.16 38.70
N ALA A 667 34.33 48.44 38.49
CA ALA A 667 33.82 49.82 38.39
C ALA A 667 33.98 50.58 39.70
N LEU A 668 33.65 49.94 40.84
CA LEU A 668 33.87 50.53 42.16
C LEU A 668 35.36 50.78 42.45
N LYS A 669 36.22 49.86 42.07
CA LYS A 669 37.68 50.03 42.17
C LYS A 669 38.18 51.22 41.33
N ALA A 670 37.69 51.30 40.06
CA ALA A 670 38.01 52.38 39.17
C ALA A 670 37.54 53.74 39.74
N LEU A 671 36.29 53.82 40.23
CA LEU A 671 35.77 55.02 40.94
C LEU A 671 36.59 55.37 42.13
N GLY A 672 37.03 54.38 42.92
CA GLY A 672 37.93 54.62 44.07
C GLY A 672 39.29 55.20 43.63
N ILE A 673 39.86 54.75 42.54
CA ILE A 673 41.08 55.33 41.94
C ILE A 673 40.83 56.78 41.47
N VAL A 674 39.74 56.98 40.73
CA VAL A 674 39.36 58.36 40.26
C VAL A 674 39.15 59.29 41.46
N ALA A 675 38.43 58.82 42.47
CA ALA A 675 38.25 59.63 43.71
C ALA A 675 39.57 59.97 44.44
N LYS A 676 40.54 59.02 44.45
CA LYS A 676 41.88 59.29 45.00
C LYS A 676 42.68 60.30 44.18
N VAL A 677 42.54 60.24 42.84
CA VAL A 677 43.23 61.18 41.94
C VAL A 677 42.63 62.56 42.06
N LEU A 678 41.27 62.66 42.08
CA LEU A 678 40.59 63.96 42.26
C LEU A 678 40.60 64.53 43.65
N GLY A 679 40.75 63.68 44.64
CA GLY A 679 40.82 64.13 46.07
C GLY A 679 42.24 64.37 46.59
N GLY A 680 43.29 64.20 45.78
CA GLY A 680 44.69 64.33 46.14
C GLY A 680 45.29 65.77 46.08
N GLU A 681 44.42 66.76 45.72
CA GLU A 681 44.83 68.17 45.88
C GLU A 681 44.12 68.82 47.09
N LYS A 682 44.57 68.41 48.28
CA LYS A 682 44.55 69.21 49.46
C LYS A 682 45.72 68.87 50.38
#